data_51c3064fa6831a6c6f20efaa11052373
#
_entry.id   51c3064fa6831a6c6f20efaa11052373
#
_cell.length_a   1.000
_cell.length_b   1.000
_cell.length_c   1.000
_cell.angle_alpha   90.00
_cell.angle_beta   90.00
_cell.angle_gamma   90.00
#
_symmetry.space_group_name_H-M   'P 1'
#
loop_
_entity.id
_entity.type
_entity.pdbx_description
1 polymer ?
#
loop_
_entity_poly.entity_id
_entity_poly.type
_entity_poly.pdbx_seq_one_letter_code
_entity_poly.pdbx_strand_id
1 'polypeptide(L)'
;MTIFQLRAPRASRNACARRMPRVLKLTVPALAAGALAASAAAAETARAASAPADDTAAPLPAIEVVASPLTTPLVVVTDPKTPRQPLPASDGADYLKTIPGFTSIRSGGTNGDLVLRGMFGSRLNILANGMSTLGACPGRMDAPTSYIAPESYDKVTVLKGPQTVLYGPGASAGTVLFERVTPRFDKPGMRFEGSLVGGSFGRNDQNIDVTAGTPDVYGRVTANHAHSQDYKDGNGNTVPSQWDKWNADAALGWTPDDHTRVELTAGTGDGYARYAGRGMDGAHFRRETFGLSFDKKHIGDVLDRIEARVYYNEADHVMDNYTLRQPDPTSSMPMRMASEVRRRTFGARAAATFRFADDFKLVAGMDAQSNRLDSRSAMGRQNYGDQPWDAQATMWNAGVFGELTWYASEVSRVIGGVRVDHASARDKRATTSGMMKSKPNPTFDDDRTRVLPSGFIRYERDLASLPVTWYAGIGHTERYPDYWELFSAKRGPAGSVNAFSAVQPEKTTQLDIGAQYKSDRLDAWVSAYAGYVQDFILFNYSAGMMGPTTQATNVNAQIMGGEAGVSWRPVAPLRVETSLAYAWGRNVASGDPLPQMPPLEARVGLEYTRGAWSAGGLWRIVAPQHRYALNEGNVVGKDFGPSAGFGVLALHAQYNVSKTVQISVGVDNVLNKAYTEHLNLAGNAGFGYPANSPVMEPGRTAWVRVSAKL
;
A
#
# COMPACT_ATOMS: atom_id res chain seq x y z
N MET A 1 40.72 54.50 -43.86
CA MET A 1 40.58 54.06 -45.26
C MET A 1 40.55 52.52 -45.21
N THR A 2 39.54 51.76 -45.45
CA THR A 2 38.39 51.81 -46.28
C THR A 2 37.32 50.89 -45.68
N ILE A 3 36.07 51.35 -45.70
CA ILE A 3 34.84 50.67 -45.28
C ILE A 3 34.53 49.54 -46.26
N PHE A 4 34.17 48.36 -45.76
CA PHE A 4 33.26 47.46 -46.51
C PHE A 4 32.21 46.85 -45.55
N GLN A 5 30.99 47.32 -45.71
CA GLN A 5 29.77 46.68 -45.21
C GLN A 5 29.46 45.45 -46.03
N LEU A 6 29.14 44.34 -45.36
CA LEU A 6 28.44 43.24 -45.99
C LEU A 6 27.21 42.82 -45.13
N ARG A 7 26.07 42.82 -45.75
CA ARG A 7 24.73 42.52 -45.27
C ARG A 7 24.63 41.11 -44.75
N ALA A 8 23.95 40.95 -43.60
CA ALA A 8 23.45 39.68 -43.09
C ALA A 8 22.26 39.16 -43.94
N PRO A 9 22.16 37.82 -44.17
CA PRO A 9 20.94 37.22 -44.66
C PRO A 9 20.00 36.92 -43.50
N ARG A 10 18.74 37.29 -43.67
CA ARG A 10 17.59 36.92 -42.83
C ARG A 10 17.43 35.40 -42.85
N ALA A 11 17.68 34.70 -41.76
CA ALA A 11 17.25 33.33 -41.56
C ALA A 11 15.82 33.30 -41.00
N SER A 12 14.96 32.64 -41.71
CA SER A 12 13.58 32.38 -41.39
C SER A 12 13.44 31.60 -40.08
N ARG A 13 12.65 32.12 -39.14
CA ARG A 13 12.18 31.41 -37.95
C ARG A 13 11.14 30.36 -38.37
N ASN A 14 11.54 29.14 -38.58
CA ASN A 14 10.63 27.99 -38.50
C ASN A 14 10.70 27.44 -37.07
N ALA A 15 9.83 27.99 -36.21
CA ALA A 15 9.50 27.41 -34.93
C ALA A 15 8.65 26.16 -35.14
N CYS A 16 9.25 25.01 -35.21
CA CYS A 16 8.56 23.72 -35.09
C CYS A 16 8.22 23.50 -33.62
N ALA A 17 7.15 24.14 -33.15
CA ALA A 17 6.49 23.84 -31.91
C ALA A 17 5.81 22.47 -32.07
N ARG A 18 6.49 21.38 -31.78
CA ARG A 18 5.83 20.09 -31.51
C ARG A 18 4.96 20.28 -30.28
N ARG A 19 3.64 20.34 -30.52
CA ARG A 19 2.59 20.28 -29.50
C ARG A 19 2.81 18.99 -28.73
N MET A 20 3.14 19.09 -27.44
CA MET A 20 2.88 18.00 -26.48
C MET A 20 1.41 17.61 -26.63
N PRO A 21 1.08 16.31 -26.58
CA PRO A 21 -0.32 15.93 -26.46
C PRO A 21 -0.85 16.61 -25.19
N ARG A 22 -1.81 17.48 -25.36
CA ARG A 22 -2.59 18.01 -24.24
C ARG A 22 -3.20 16.80 -23.55
N VAL A 23 -2.67 16.46 -22.39
CA VAL A 23 -3.38 15.66 -21.41
C VAL A 23 -4.76 16.27 -21.33
N LEU A 24 -5.76 15.49 -21.69
CA LEU A 24 -7.15 15.86 -21.57
C LEU A 24 -7.37 16.17 -20.08
N LYS A 25 -7.33 17.44 -19.71
CA LYS A 25 -7.79 17.87 -18.40
C LYS A 25 -9.28 17.59 -18.41
N LEU A 26 -9.66 16.36 -18.05
CA LEU A 26 -11.03 16.07 -17.66
C LEU A 26 -11.33 16.98 -16.49
N THR A 27 -12.04 18.06 -16.76
CA THR A 27 -12.62 18.89 -15.73
C THR A 27 -13.81 18.13 -15.15
N VAL A 28 -13.51 17.15 -14.30
CA VAL A 28 -14.47 16.35 -13.53
C VAL A 28 -15.44 17.20 -12.68
N PRO A 29 -15.15 18.48 -12.31
CA PRO A 29 -16.12 19.29 -11.56
C PRO A 29 -17.49 19.46 -12.24
N ALA A 30 -17.54 19.48 -13.57
CA ALA A 30 -18.80 19.66 -14.28
C ALA A 30 -19.68 18.39 -14.32
N LEU A 31 -19.05 17.20 -14.30
CA LEU A 31 -19.80 15.94 -14.28
C LEU A 31 -20.29 15.57 -12.86
N ALA A 32 -19.51 15.88 -11.81
CA ALA A 32 -19.94 15.66 -10.43
C ALA A 32 -21.07 16.61 -10.03
N ALA A 33 -21.02 17.89 -10.46
CA ALA A 33 -22.11 18.83 -10.24
C ALA A 33 -23.36 18.49 -11.07
N GLY A 34 -23.18 17.94 -12.27
CA GLY A 34 -24.27 17.45 -13.12
C GLY A 34 -24.95 16.20 -12.56
N ALA A 35 -24.19 15.28 -11.96
CA ALA A 35 -24.75 14.08 -11.33
C ALA A 35 -25.51 14.40 -10.03
N LEU A 36 -25.05 15.38 -9.25
CA LEU A 36 -25.77 15.88 -8.06
C LEU A 36 -27.04 16.67 -8.42
N ALA A 37 -27.01 17.44 -9.51
CA ALA A 37 -28.18 18.16 -10.01
C ALA A 37 -29.22 17.23 -10.68
N ALA A 38 -28.76 16.18 -11.38
CA ALA A 38 -29.64 15.16 -11.95
C ALA A 38 -30.32 14.29 -10.87
N SER A 39 -29.65 14.02 -9.75
CA SER A 39 -30.23 13.30 -8.63
C SER A 39 -31.26 14.12 -7.86
N ALA A 40 -31.09 15.45 -7.79
CA ALA A 40 -32.08 16.34 -7.18
C ALA A 40 -33.35 16.45 -8.07
N ALA A 41 -33.21 16.52 -9.39
CA ALA A 41 -34.34 16.55 -10.32
C ALA A 41 -35.07 15.19 -10.40
N ALA A 42 -34.35 14.06 -10.30
CA ALA A 42 -34.93 12.73 -10.21
C ALA A 42 -35.70 12.49 -8.89
N ALA A 43 -35.26 13.11 -7.79
CA ALA A 43 -35.95 13.03 -6.51
C ALA A 43 -37.29 13.80 -6.51
N GLU A 44 -37.39 14.86 -7.29
CA GLU A 44 -38.62 15.66 -7.38
C GLU A 44 -39.68 15.02 -8.28
N THR A 45 -39.27 14.33 -9.36
CA THR A 45 -40.18 13.52 -10.20
C THR A 45 -40.58 12.21 -9.53
N ALA A 46 -39.79 11.63 -8.67
CA ALA A 46 -40.12 10.41 -7.90
C ALA A 46 -41.16 10.66 -6.79
N ARG A 47 -41.37 11.91 -6.37
CA ARG A 47 -42.42 12.28 -5.39
C ARG A 47 -43.85 12.18 -5.94
N ALA A 48 -44.04 12.04 -7.25
CA ALA A 48 -45.34 11.94 -7.90
C ALA A 48 -45.86 10.49 -8.07
N ALA A 49 -45.03 9.47 -7.73
CA ALA A 49 -45.45 8.06 -7.80
C ALA A 49 -45.13 7.40 -6.43
N SER A 50 -46.03 7.60 -5.46
CA SER A 50 -45.94 6.98 -4.13
C SER A 50 -46.32 5.51 -4.15
N ALA A 51 -45.35 4.61 -4.32
CA ALA A 51 -45.36 3.30 -3.68
C ALA A 51 -44.54 3.39 -2.37
N PRO A 52 -44.86 2.63 -1.31
CA PRO A 52 -44.14 2.72 -0.05
C PRO A 52 -42.68 2.33 -0.27
N ALA A 53 -41.77 3.29 -0.09
CA ALA A 53 -40.35 3.06 -0.13
C ALA A 53 -39.98 2.15 1.05
N ASP A 54 -39.33 1.05 0.76
CA ASP A 54 -38.76 0.14 1.77
C ASP A 54 -37.70 0.91 2.58
N ASP A 55 -38.01 1.22 3.85
CA ASP A 55 -37.30 2.18 4.71
C ASP A 55 -36.08 1.54 5.39
N THR A 56 -35.43 0.56 4.73
CA THR A 56 -34.35 -0.29 5.28
C THR A 56 -32.92 0.16 4.97
N ALA A 57 -32.71 1.33 4.35
CA ALA A 57 -31.35 1.82 4.15
C ALA A 57 -30.69 2.10 5.52
N ALA A 58 -29.64 1.33 5.85
CA ALA A 58 -28.84 1.57 7.03
C ALA A 58 -28.18 2.96 6.98
N PRO A 59 -28.09 3.71 8.10
CA PRO A 59 -27.43 4.98 8.12
C PRO A 59 -25.97 4.84 7.71
N LEU A 60 -25.40 5.87 7.06
CA LEU A 60 -23.99 5.90 6.70
C LEU A 60 -23.10 5.78 7.96
N PRO A 61 -21.97 5.06 7.90
CA PRO A 61 -21.14 4.78 9.07
C PRO A 61 -20.53 6.06 9.66
N ALA A 62 -20.34 6.07 10.97
CA ALA A 62 -19.58 7.09 11.68
C ALA A 62 -18.09 7.02 11.32
N ILE A 63 -17.35 8.11 11.58
CA ILE A 63 -15.89 8.15 11.36
C ILE A 63 -15.22 7.08 12.23
N GLU A 64 -14.36 6.29 11.63
CA GLU A 64 -13.52 5.35 12.36
C GLU A 64 -12.28 6.07 12.91
N VAL A 65 -12.13 6.12 14.22
CA VAL A 65 -11.10 6.91 14.92
C VAL A 65 -9.90 6.07 15.29
N VAL A 66 -10.13 4.81 15.66
CA VAL A 66 -9.09 3.83 15.96
C VAL A 66 -9.33 2.60 15.11
N ALA A 67 -8.27 1.90 14.79
CA ALA A 67 -8.32 0.77 13.89
C ALA A 67 -9.31 -0.30 14.34
N SER A 68 -9.95 -0.89 13.35
CA SER A 68 -10.87 -2.00 13.48
C SER A 68 -10.32 -3.10 14.38
N PRO A 69 -11.10 -3.67 15.28
CA PRO A 69 -10.72 -4.82 16.08
C PRO A 69 -10.38 -6.02 15.17
N LEU A 70 -9.68 -7.00 15.68
CA LEU A 70 -9.49 -8.26 14.97
C LEU A 70 -10.86 -8.87 14.67
N THR A 71 -11.12 -9.20 13.41
CA THR A 71 -12.36 -9.85 12.99
C THR A 71 -12.35 -11.31 13.41
N THR A 72 -11.20 -11.96 13.22
CA THR A 72 -10.85 -13.30 13.70
C THR A 72 -9.38 -13.29 14.12
N PRO A 73 -8.83 -14.32 14.75
CA PRO A 73 -7.43 -14.38 15.10
C PRO A 73 -6.50 -13.94 13.97
N LEU A 74 -5.66 -12.93 14.24
CA LEU A 74 -4.67 -12.35 13.31
C LEU A 74 -5.23 -11.68 12.05
N VAL A 75 -6.55 -11.56 11.92
CA VAL A 75 -7.21 -10.97 10.74
C VAL A 75 -7.92 -9.67 11.10
N VAL A 76 -7.60 -8.61 10.40
CA VAL A 76 -8.34 -7.34 10.43
C VAL A 76 -9.09 -7.19 9.11
N VAL A 77 -10.39 -6.94 9.17
CA VAL A 77 -11.21 -6.59 8.01
C VAL A 77 -11.79 -5.20 8.22
N THR A 78 -11.66 -4.34 7.21
CA THR A 78 -12.14 -2.96 7.29
C THR A 78 -12.69 -2.48 5.95
N ASP A 79 -13.64 -1.56 5.99
CA ASP A 79 -14.20 -0.88 4.83
C ASP A 79 -13.40 0.39 4.54
N PRO A 80 -12.68 0.49 3.40
CA PRO A 80 -11.89 1.67 3.07
C PRO A 80 -12.72 2.88 2.66
N LYS A 81 -14.01 2.75 2.40
CA LYS A 81 -14.94 3.84 2.12
C LYS A 81 -15.45 4.54 3.38
N THR A 82 -15.37 3.86 4.54
CA THR A 82 -15.68 4.46 5.84
C THR A 82 -14.70 5.59 6.14
N PRO A 83 -15.18 6.79 6.48
CA PRO A 83 -14.33 7.92 6.84
C PRO A 83 -13.40 7.58 8.02
N ARG A 84 -12.16 8.06 7.97
CA ARG A 84 -11.15 7.80 8.99
C ARG A 84 -10.49 9.07 9.48
N GLN A 85 -9.92 9.01 10.69
CA GLN A 85 -9.10 10.06 11.25
C GLN A 85 -7.79 9.48 11.82
N PRO A 86 -6.63 10.15 11.61
CA PRO A 86 -6.47 11.33 10.73
C PRO A 86 -6.87 11.00 9.30
N LEU A 87 -7.28 12.02 8.54
CA LEU A 87 -7.67 11.79 7.15
C LEU A 87 -6.48 11.28 6.34
N PRO A 88 -6.51 10.04 5.82
CA PRO A 88 -5.37 9.47 5.11
C PRO A 88 -5.06 10.25 3.83
N ALA A 89 -3.82 10.15 3.35
CA ALA A 89 -3.52 10.48 1.97
C ALA A 89 -4.23 9.49 1.01
N SER A 90 -4.24 9.82 -0.29
CA SER A 90 -4.93 9.04 -1.31
C SER A 90 -4.15 7.78 -1.75
N ASP A 91 -3.41 7.14 -0.85
CA ASP A 91 -2.67 5.90 -1.12
C ASP A 91 -2.88 4.83 -0.05
N GLY A 92 -2.58 3.59 -0.43
CA GLY A 92 -2.78 2.43 0.43
C GLY A 92 -1.90 2.42 1.67
N ALA A 93 -0.70 3.03 1.66
CA ALA A 93 0.19 3.02 2.81
C ALA A 93 -0.34 3.91 3.93
N ASP A 94 -0.75 5.13 3.62
CA ASP A 94 -1.30 6.04 4.62
C ASP A 94 -2.66 5.56 5.14
N TYR A 95 -3.46 4.87 4.32
CA TYR A 95 -4.64 4.19 4.80
C TYR A 95 -4.30 3.11 5.84
N LEU A 96 -3.38 2.22 5.51
CA LEU A 96 -3.00 1.10 6.37
C LEU A 96 -2.33 1.54 7.67
N LYS A 97 -1.67 2.70 7.71
CA LYS A 97 -1.14 3.32 8.94
C LYS A 97 -2.22 3.55 10.01
N THR A 98 -3.49 3.59 9.67
CA THR A 98 -4.57 3.67 10.63
C THR A 98 -4.80 2.38 11.40
N ILE A 99 -4.24 1.25 10.96
CA ILE A 99 -4.35 -0.08 11.58
C ILE A 99 -3.14 -0.30 12.50
N PRO A 100 -3.32 -0.75 13.78
CA PRO A 100 -2.22 -1.00 14.72
C PRO A 100 -1.16 -1.96 14.15
N GLY A 101 0.12 -1.64 14.41
CA GLY A 101 1.28 -2.39 13.92
C GLY A 101 1.79 -1.94 12.55
N PHE A 102 1.01 -1.14 11.80
CA PHE A 102 1.49 -0.52 10.57
C PHE A 102 2.10 0.86 10.79
N THR A 103 3.15 1.12 10.02
CA THR A 103 3.77 2.43 9.82
C THR A 103 4.26 2.53 8.38
N SER A 104 4.85 3.63 7.98
CA SER A 104 5.44 3.78 6.64
C SER A 104 6.71 4.61 6.67
N ILE A 105 7.60 4.35 5.73
CA ILE A 105 8.78 5.16 5.46
C ILE A 105 8.36 6.25 4.48
N ARG A 106 8.37 7.50 4.91
CA ARG A 106 7.93 8.65 4.10
C ARG A 106 9.09 9.50 3.61
N SER A 107 8.93 10.04 2.42
CA SER A 107 9.87 10.99 1.78
C SER A 107 9.19 12.28 1.33
N GLY A 108 7.87 12.39 1.49
CA GLY A 108 7.03 13.50 1.05
C GLY A 108 5.57 13.30 1.47
N GLY A 109 4.63 13.84 0.71
CA GLY A 109 3.19 13.85 1.01
C GLY A 109 2.45 12.55 0.69
N THR A 110 3.02 11.66 -0.12
CA THR A 110 2.41 10.41 -0.58
C THR A 110 3.49 9.37 -0.92
N ASN A 111 3.06 8.17 -1.35
CA ASN A 111 3.93 7.06 -1.78
C ASN A 111 4.89 6.60 -0.67
N GLY A 112 4.43 6.60 0.58
CA GLY A 112 5.14 5.98 1.67
C GLY A 112 5.30 4.48 1.45
N ASP A 113 6.44 3.91 1.83
CA ASP A 113 6.63 2.46 1.78
C ASP A 113 6.16 1.82 3.07
N LEU A 114 5.30 0.81 2.95
CA LEU A 114 4.59 0.21 4.07
C LEU A 114 5.49 -0.67 4.92
N VAL A 115 5.32 -0.59 6.23
CA VAL A 115 6.02 -1.38 7.24
C VAL A 115 4.99 -1.97 8.19
N LEU A 116 5.03 -3.28 8.44
CA LEU A 116 4.23 -3.97 9.45
C LEU A 116 5.16 -4.64 10.46
N ARG A 117 5.00 -4.33 11.76
CA ARG A 117 5.80 -4.92 12.84
C ARG A 117 7.32 -4.74 12.65
N GLY A 118 7.74 -3.61 12.05
CA GLY A 118 9.13 -3.36 11.69
C GLY A 118 9.62 -4.08 10.43
N MET A 119 8.76 -4.86 9.78
CA MET A 119 9.09 -5.63 8.58
C MET A 119 8.66 -4.85 7.33
N PHE A 120 9.61 -4.60 6.45
CA PHE A 120 9.52 -3.68 5.31
C PHE A 120 9.52 -4.43 3.97
N GLY A 121 8.95 -3.79 2.96
CA GLY A 121 9.12 -4.16 1.56
C GLY A 121 8.42 -5.45 1.16
N SER A 122 9.12 -6.33 0.48
CA SER A 122 8.57 -7.60 -0.03
C SER A 122 8.35 -8.67 1.03
N ARG A 123 8.52 -8.33 2.32
CA ARG A 123 8.05 -9.12 3.47
C ARG A 123 6.54 -9.01 3.66
N LEU A 124 5.92 -8.01 3.00
CA LEU A 124 4.48 -7.82 2.89
C LEU A 124 4.00 -8.22 1.50
N ASN A 125 2.98 -9.06 1.44
CA ASN A 125 2.29 -9.37 0.20
C ASN A 125 1.07 -8.44 0.06
N ILE A 126 0.98 -7.68 -1.03
CA ILE A 126 -0.09 -6.71 -1.27
C ILE A 126 -0.80 -7.09 -2.57
N LEU A 127 -2.08 -7.41 -2.46
CA LEU A 127 -2.91 -7.85 -3.58
C LEU A 127 -4.12 -6.92 -3.76
N ALA A 128 -4.35 -6.51 -5.00
CA ALA A 128 -5.54 -5.78 -5.42
C ALA A 128 -6.45 -6.71 -6.23
N ASN A 129 -7.65 -7.01 -5.73
CA ASN A 129 -8.54 -8.04 -6.31
C ASN A 129 -7.82 -9.38 -6.56
N GLY A 130 -6.89 -9.75 -5.66
CA GLY A 130 -6.08 -10.96 -5.76
C GLY A 130 -4.98 -10.93 -6.83
N MET A 131 -4.69 -9.78 -7.43
CA MET A 131 -3.60 -9.54 -8.37
C MET A 131 -2.45 -8.85 -7.67
N SER A 132 -1.22 -9.27 -7.91
CA SER A 132 -0.03 -8.59 -7.41
C SER A 132 0.19 -7.29 -8.16
N THR A 133 0.26 -6.17 -7.46
CA THR A 133 0.70 -4.88 -7.99
C THR A 133 2.10 -4.61 -7.43
N LEU A 134 3.11 -4.63 -8.29
CA LEU A 134 4.50 -4.48 -7.89
C LEU A 134 5.08 -3.20 -8.49
N GLY A 135 5.83 -2.43 -7.70
CA GLY A 135 6.55 -1.27 -8.19
C GLY A 135 7.72 -1.64 -9.10
N ALA A 136 8.12 -0.73 -9.97
CA ALA A 136 9.20 -0.90 -10.95
C ALA A 136 10.55 -0.32 -10.45
N CYS A 137 10.51 0.66 -9.54
CA CYS A 137 11.70 1.39 -9.10
C CYS A 137 12.60 0.54 -8.19
N PRO A 138 13.89 0.37 -8.53
CA PRO A 138 14.83 -0.32 -7.65
C PRO A 138 15.07 0.44 -6.32
N GLY A 139 14.79 1.75 -6.27
CA GLY A 139 14.80 2.58 -5.07
C GLY A 139 13.46 2.65 -4.33
N ARG A 140 12.44 1.92 -4.78
CA ARG A 140 11.08 1.86 -4.21
C ARG A 140 10.42 3.24 -4.03
N MET A 141 10.54 4.10 -5.01
CA MET A 141 9.79 5.38 -5.03
C MET A 141 8.31 5.16 -5.41
N ASP A 142 7.99 4.02 -5.96
CA ASP A 142 6.69 3.54 -6.39
C ASP A 142 6.33 2.23 -5.67
N ALA A 143 6.28 2.23 -4.34
CA ALA A 143 5.83 1.07 -3.57
C ALA A 143 4.46 0.56 -4.10
N PRO A 144 4.11 -0.73 -3.96
CA PRO A 144 2.84 -1.29 -4.43
C PRO A 144 1.60 -0.47 -4.04
N THR A 145 1.61 0.09 -2.83
CA THR A 145 0.54 0.94 -2.28
C THR A 145 0.39 2.28 -2.98
N SER A 146 1.41 2.74 -3.71
CA SER A 146 1.36 3.99 -4.48
C SER A 146 0.34 3.96 -5.62
N TYR A 147 0.04 2.76 -6.13
CA TYR A 147 -0.91 2.50 -7.21
C TYR A 147 -2.33 2.17 -6.72
N ILE A 148 -2.56 2.19 -5.41
CA ILE A 148 -3.83 1.80 -4.79
C ILE A 148 -4.51 3.04 -4.21
N ALA A 149 -5.69 3.38 -4.74
CA ALA A 149 -6.61 4.32 -4.11
C ALA A 149 -7.58 3.51 -3.22
N PRO A 150 -7.51 3.60 -1.90
CA PRO A 150 -8.27 2.71 -1.00
C PRO A 150 -9.78 2.77 -1.23
N GLU A 151 -10.37 3.94 -1.39
CA GLU A 151 -11.82 4.11 -1.59
C GLU A 151 -12.36 3.50 -2.92
N SER A 152 -11.48 3.03 -3.81
CA SER A 152 -11.88 2.25 -4.99
C SER A 152 -12.17 0.77 -4.69
N TYR A 153 -12.05 0.36 -3.43
CA TYR A 153 -12.29 -1.01 -2.95
C TYR A 153 -13.39 -1.02 -1.89
N ASP A 154 -14.03 -2.17 -1.70
CA ASP A 154 -15.13 -2.33 -0.74
C ASP A 154 -14.64 -2.94 0.58
N LYS A 155 -13.49 -3.62 0.54
CA LYS A 155 -12.96 -4.33 1.70
C LYS A 155 -11.43 -4.36 1.65
N VAL A 156 -10.81 -4.16 2.82
CA VAL A 156 -9.39 -4.42 3.04
C VAL A 156 -9.27 -5.50 4.11
N THR A 157 -8.59 -6.59 3.75
CA THR A 157 -8.30 -7.69 4.67
C THR A 157 -6.80 -7.71 4.94
N VAL A 158 -6.42 -7.70 6.22
CA VAL A 158 -5.03 -7.83 6.66
C VAL A 158 -4.87 -9.12 7.44
N LEU A 159 -3.99 -10.00 6.96
CA LEU A 159 -3.56 -11.19 7.67
C LEU A 159 -2.15 -10.94 8.23
N LYS A 160 -1.99 -11.00 9.55
CA LYS A 160 -0.73 -10.67 10.22
C LYS A 160 0.12 -11.92 10.45
N GLY A 161 1.42 -11.83 10.16
CA GLY A 161 2.39 -12.92 10.32
C GLY A 161 2.30 -14.03 9.26
N PRO A 162 3.17 -15.05 9.36
CA PRO A 162 3.22 -16.19 8.44
C PRO A 162 2.19 -17.27 8.81
N GLN A 163 0.90 -16.90 8.89
CA GLN A 163 -0.21 -17.72 9.40
C GLN A 163 -1.23 -18.10 8.32
N THR A 164 -0.79 -18.08 7.05
CA THR A 164 -1.51 -18.59 5.87
C THR A 164 -0.52 -18.89 4.75
N VAL A 165 -0.88 -19.85 3.89
CA VAL A 165 -0.10 -20.22 2.69
C VAL A 165 -0.84 -19.89 1.40
N LEU A 166 -2.03 -19.29 1.48
CA LEU A 166 -2.96 -19.12 0.36
C LEU A 166 -2.56 -18.01 -0.62
N TYR A 167 -1.76 -17.02 -0.22
CA TYR A 167 -1.62 -15.75 -0.96
C TYR A 167 -0.20 -15.49 -1.47
N GLY A 168 0.40 -16.44 -2.17
CA GLY A 168 1.72 -16.27 -2.77
C GLY A 168 2.89 -16.54 -1.82
N PRO A 169 4.14 -16.41 -2.30
CA PRO A 169 5.31 -16.76 -1.53
C PRO A 169 5.69 -15.66 -0.54
N GLY A 170 6.25 -16.05 0.60
CA GLY A 170 7.14 -15.21 1.39
C GLY A 170 6.52 -14.06 2.17
N ALA A 171 5.24 -14.07 2.48
CA ALA A 171 4.58 -13.05 3.30
C ALA A 171 4.98 -13.16 4.79
N SER A 172 6.24 -12.89 5.13
CA SER A 172 6.77 -13.07 6.50
C SER A 172 6.16 -12.08 7.50
N ALA A 173 5.84 -10.86 7.10
CA ALA A 173 5.16 -9.88 7.94
C ALA A 173 3.64 -10.01 7.89
N GLY A 174 3.11 -10.34 6.71
CA GLY A 174 1.68 -10.50 6.50
C GLY A 174 1.23 -10.25 5.07
N THR A 175 -0.08 -10.40 4.86
CA THR A 175 -0.74 -10.19 3.57
C THR A 175 -1.82 -9.14 3.70
N VAL A 176 -1.91 -8.24 2.72
CA VAL A 176 -2.95 -7.21 2.60
C VAL A 176 -3.72 -7.43 1.30
N LEU A 177 -5.02 -7.57 1.42
CA LEU A 177 -5.94 -7.77 0.30
C LEU A 177 -6.85 -6.55 0.17
N PHE A 178 -6.78 -5.84 -0.94
CA PHE A 178 -7.76 -4.84 -1.34
C PHE A 178 -8.75 -5.50 -2.28
N GLU A 179 -10.01 -5.57 -1.92
CA GLU A 179 -11.02 -6.39 -2.61
C GLU A 179 -12.25 -5.58 -2.98
N ARG A 180 -12.77 -5.83 -4.19
CA ARG A 180 -14.10 -5.40 -4.59
C ARG A 180 -15.08 -6.58 -4.42
N VAL A 181 -16.19 -6.28 -3.78
CA VAL A 181 -17.29 -7.27 -3.60
C VAL A 181 -18.04 -7.42 -4.92
N THR A 182 -18.37 -8.65 -5.28
CA THR A 182 -19.19 -8.95 -6.48
C THR A 182 -20.57 -8.34 -6.32
N PRO A 183 -20.99 -7.41 -7.18
CA PRO A 183 -22.35 -6.88 -7.14
C PRO A 183 -23.37 -7.97 -7.50
N ARG A 184 -24.53 -7.94 -6.85
CA ARG A 184 -25.69 -8.77 -7.19
C ARG A 184 -26.91 -7.88 -7.31
N PHE A 185 -27.75 -8.17 -8.29
CA PHE A 185 -28.99 -7.46 -8.59
C PHE A 185 -30.14 -8.46 -8.75
N ASP A 186 -31.21 -8.33 -7.99
CA ASP A 186 -32.41 -9.14 -8.13
C ASP A 186 -33.28 -8.69 -9.34
N LYS A 187 -33.09 -7.45 -9.75
CA LYS A 187 -33.72 -6.79 -10.89
C LYS A 187 -32.78 -5.78 -11.51
N PRO A 188 -32.98 -5.36 -12.77
CA PRO A 188 -32.19 -4.30 -13.37
C PRO A 188 -32.10 -3.07 -12.46
N GLY A 189 -30.90 -2.57 -12.21
CA GLY A 189 -30.68 -1.47 -11.29
C GLY A 189 -29.29 -0.85 -11.42
N MET A 190 -29.10 0.24 -10.68
CA MET A 190 -27.84 0.97 -10.59
C MET A 190 -27.58 1.34 -9.13
N ARG A 191 -26.31 1.35 -8.74
CA ARG A 191 -25.81 1.84 -7.46
C ARG A 191 -24.73 2.87 -7.72
N PHE A 192 -24.72 3.90 -6.93
CA PHE A 192 -23.71 4.96 -6.95
C PHE A 192 -23.14 5.15 -5.56
N GLU A 193 -21.82 5.20 -5.45
CA GLU A 193 -21.11 5.64 -4.26
C GLU A 193 -20.07 6.69 -4.67
N GLY A 194 -19.92 7.76 -3.89
CA GLY A 194 -18.93 8.78 -4.20
C GLY A 194 -18.55 9.62 -3.00
N SER A 195 -17.37 10.22 -3.05
CA SER A 195 -16.88 11.15 -2.04
C SER A 195 -16.10 12.30 -2.66
N LEU A 196 -16.18 13.46 -2.01
CA LEU A 196 -15.39 14.65 -2.31
C LEU A 196 -14.71 15.10 -1.03
N VAL A 197 -13.41 15.37 -1.09
CA VAL A 197 -12.64 15.92 0.03
C VAL A 197 -12.00 17.22 -0.41
N GLY A 198 -12.15 18.27 0.41
CA GLY A 198 -11.40 19.52 0.30
C GLY A 198 -10.65 19.78 1.59
N GLY A 199 -9.46 20.39 1.52
CA GLY A 199 -8.70 20.62 2.75
C GLY A 199 -7.52 21.57 2.60
N SER A 200 -6.80 21.72 3.69
CA SER A 200 -5.57 22.49 3.76
C SER A 200 -4.56 22.07 2.70
N PHE A 201 -3.69 22.98 2.32
CA PHE A 201 -2.66 22.77 1.32
C PHE A 201 -3.22 22.42 -0.07
N GLY A 202 -4.41 22.98 -0.40
CA GLY A 202 -5.06 22.76 -1.69
C GLY A 202 -5.49 21.31 -1.94
N ARG A 203 -5.67 20.51 -0.87
CA ARG A 203 -6.14 19.13 -1.01
C ARG A 203 -7.51 19.09 -1.66
N ASN A 204 -7.65 18.22 -2.65
CA ASN A 204 -8.88 17.97 -3.40
C ASN A 204 -8.88 16.53 -3.87
N ASP A 205 -9.70 15.69 -3.23
CA ASP A 205 -9.85 14.29 -3.61
C ASP A 205 -11.28 14.06 -4.10
N GLN A 206 -11.44 13.23 -5.13
CA GLN A 206 -12.70 12.88 -5.75
C GLN A 206 -12.72 11.38 -5.99
N ASN A 207 -13.77 10.70 -5.55
CA ASN A 207 -13.97 9.28 -5.78
C ASN A 207 -15.38 9.03 -6.29
N ILE A 208 -15.50 8.18 -7.30
CA ILE A 208 -16.78 7.68 -7.82
C ILE A 208 -16.70 6.17 -8.03
N ASP A 209 -17.80 5.51 -7.73
CA ASP A 209 -18.02 4.08 -7.92
C ASP A 209 -19.45 3.90 -8.42
N VAL A 210 -19.60 3.48 -9.67
CA VAL A 210 -20.88 3.25 -10.32
C VAL A 210 -20.96 1.79 -10.73
N THR A 211 -22.03 1.14 -10.29
CA THR A 211 -22.31 -0.23 -10.67
C THR A 211 -23.74 -0.32 -11.22
N ALA A 212 -23.90 -0.88 -12.40
CA ALA A 212 -25.21 -1.15 -13.00
C ALA A 212 -25.29 -2.60 -13.45
N GLY A 213 -26.46 -3.21 -13.36
CA GLY A 213 -26.60 -4.62 -13.73
C GLY A 213 -28.03 -5.13 -13.75
N THR A 214 -28.10 -6.38 -14.11
CA THR A 214 -29.27 -7.27 -14.06
C THR A 214 -28.90 -8.46 -13.16
N PRO A 215 -29.82 -9.44 -12.91
CA PRO A 215 -29.44 -10.64 -12.16
C PRO A 215 -28.23 -11.39 -12.74
N ASP A 216 -28.10 -11.42 -14.07
CA ASP A 216 -27.11 -12.25 -14.75
C ASP A 216 -25.81 -11.52 -15.13
N VAL A 217 -25.84 -10.19 -15.24
CA VAL A 217 -24.67 -9.40 -15.68
C VAL A 217 -24.58 -8.07 -14.97
N TYR A 218 -23.34 -7.60 -14.74
CA TYR A 218 -23.10 -6.27 -14.24
C TYR A 218 -21.90 -5.59 -14.91
N GLY A 219 -21.93 -4.28 -14.92
CA GLY A 219 -20.79 -3.41 -15.21
C GLY A 219 -20.50 -2.55 -14.00
N ARG A 220 -19.23 -2.36 -13.66
CA ARG A 220 -18.76 -1.43 -12.62
C ARG A 220 -17.65 -0.54 -13.14
N VAL A 221 -17.70 0.73 -12.82
CA VAL A 221 -16.65 1.71 -13.10
C VAL A 221 -16.31 2.42 -11.80
N THR A 222 -15.04 2.42 -11.45
CA THR A 222 -14.50 3.24 -10.35
C THR A 222 -13.48 4.22 -10.90
N ALA A 223 -13.54 5.47 -10.46
CA ALA A 223 -12.55 6.48 -10.83
C ALA A 223 -12.25 7.34 -9.60
N ASN A 224 -11.00 7.75 -9.48
CA ASN A 224 -10.57 8.68 -8.45
C ASN A 224 -9.56 9.67 -9.01
N HIS A 225 -9.54 10.85 -8.42
CA HIS A 225 -8.48 11.84 -8.60
C HIS A 225 -8.19 12.44 -7.23
N ALA A 226 -6.91 12.64 -6.92
CA ALA A 226 -6.47 13.24 -5.67
C ALA A 226 -5.29 14.16 -5.91
N HIS A 227 -5.35 15.34 -5.29
CA HIS A 227 -4.36 16.38 -5.42
C HIS A 227 -4.05 17.01 -4.07
N SER A 228 -2.80 17.40 -3.85
CA SER A 228 -2.40 18.29 -2.76
C SER A 228 -1.13 19.06 -3.17
N GLN A 229 -1.01 20.27 -2.68
CA GLN A 229 0.22 21.08 -2.77
C GLN A 229 1.22 20.69 -1.68
N ASP A 230 2.41 21.32 -1.70
CA ASP A 230 3.37 21.18 -0.61
C ASP A 230 2.76 21.64 0.72
N TYR A 231 2.83 20.77 1.75
CA TYR A 231 2.32 21.14 3.06
C TYR A 231 3.33 21.97 3.87
N LYS A 232 2.83 22.60 4.94
CA LYS A 232 3.66 23.21 5.98
C LYS A 232 3.70 22.31 7.20
N ASP A 233 4.89 22.16 7.80
CA ASP A 233 5.08 21.50 9.08
C ASP A 233 4.55 22.34 10.25
N GLY A 234 4.63 21.82 11.48
CA GLY A 234 4.19 22.54 12.68
C GLY A 234 5.02 23.80 13.02
N ASN A 235 6.18 23.99 12.42
CA ASN A 235 7.01 25.19 12.52
C ASN A 235 6.69 26.23 11.44
N GLY A 236 5.80 25.89 10.48
CA GLY A 236 5.44 26.74 9.35
C GLY A 236 6.36 26.61 8.14
N ASN A 237 7.36 25.70 8.17
CA ASN A 237 8.26 25.46 7.04
C ASN A 237 7.54 24.66 5.95
N THR A 238 7.76 25.03 4.69
CA THR A 238 7.24 24.29 3.56
C THR A 238 8.04 23.00 3.33
N VAL A 239 7.35 21.88 3.22
CA VAL A 239 7.92 20.56 2.95
C VAL A 239 7.59 20.17 1.52
N PRO A 240 8.58 19.89 0.65
CA PRO A 240 8.33 19.38 -0.70
C PRO A 240 7.56 18.06 -0.65
N SER A 241 6.26 18.11 -1.02
CA SER A 241 5.33 17.03 -0.71
C SER A 241 4.11 16.98 -1.63
N GLN A 242 4.06 17.84 -2.62
CA GLN A 242 2.97 17.92 -3.61
C GLN A 242 2.74 16.58 -4.31
N TRP A 243 1.48 16.25 -4.59
CA TRP A 243 1.11 15.13 -5.46
C TRP A 243 -0.14 15.44 -6.27
N ASP A 244 -0.28 14.71 -7.36
CA ASP A 244 -1.49 14.63 -8.18
C ASP A 244 -1.57 13.21 -8.75
N LYS A 245 -2.69 12.52 -8.56
CA LYS A 245 -2.86 11.12 -8.95
C LYS A 245 -4.29 10.89 -9.41
N TRP A 246 -4.45 9.99 -10.37
CA TRP A 246 -5.76 9.50 -10.78
C TRP A 246 -5.70 8.02 -11.12
N ASN A 247 -6.81 7.32 -10.94
CA ASN A 247 -7.02 5.96 -11.43
C ASN A 247 -8.42 5.84 -11.98
N ALA A 248 -8.58 4.95 -12.97
CA ALA A 248 -9.86 4.52 -13.50
C ALA A 248 -9.81 3.01 -13.74
N ASP A 249 -10.79 2.30 -13.20
CA ASP A 249 -10.92 0.86 -13.34
C ASP A 249 -12.33 0.52 -13.79
N ALA A 250 -12.46 -0.51 -14.63
CA ALA A 250 -13.73 -1.08 -15.09
C ALA A 250 -13.77 -2.58 -14.87
N ALA A 251 -14.96 -3.10 -14.60
CA ALA A 251 -15.25 -4.53 -14.51
C ALA A 251 -16.53 -4.88 -15.27
N LEU A 252 -16.53 -6.01 -15.96
CA LEU A 252 -17.70 -6.65 -16.56
C LEU A 252 -17.83 -8.04 -15.97
N GLY A 253 -18.94 -8.31 -15.32
CA GLY A 253 -19.21 -9.58 -14.67
C GLY A 253 -20.42 -10.29 -15.26
N TRP A 254 -20.28 -11.59 -15.42
CA TRP A 254 -21.36 -12.53 -15.75
C TRP A 254 -21.64 -13.41 -14.55
N THR A 255 -22.90 -13.40 -14.10
CA THR A 255 -23.38 -14.02 -12.87
C THR A 255 -24.66 -14.81 -13.14
N PRO A 256 -24.58 -15.93 -13.94
CA PRO A 256 -25.75 -16.67 -14.40
C PRO A 256 -26.55 -17.32 -13.28
N ASP A 257 -25.97 -17.44 -12.10
CA ASP A 257 -26.59 -17.92 -10.86
C ASP A 257 -25.86 -17.30 -9.65
N ASP A 258 -26.37 -17.50 -8.44
CA ASP A 258 -25.80 -16.93 -7.19
C ASP A 258 -24.40 -17.46 -6.86
N HIS A 259 -23.99 -18.55 -7.48
CA HIS A 259 -22.77 -19.28 -7.15
C HIS A 259 -21.67 -19.13 -8.22
N THR A 260 -22.02 -18.66 -9.40
CA THR A 260 -21.09 -18.53 -10.54
C THR A 260 -20.76 -17.05 -10.81
N ARG A 261 -19.49 -16.77 -11.05
CA ARG A 261 -19.01 -15.48 -11.54
C ARG A 261 -17.87 -15.66 -12.51
N VAL A 262 -17.98 -15.00 -13.65
CA VAL A 262 -16.86 -14.70 -14.55
C VAL A 262 -16.71 -13.20 -14.62
N GLU A 263 -15.53 -12.66 -14.38
CA GLU A 263 -15.30 -11.21 -14.36
C GLU A 263 -14.05 -10.85 -15.15
N LEU A 264 -14.22 -9.92 -16.10
CA LEU A 264 -13.15 -9.24 -16.82
C LEU A 264 -12.92 -7.88 -16.17
N THR A 265 -11.68 -7.54 -15.88
CA THR A 265 -11.28 -6.26 -15.30
C THR A 265 -10.22 -5.58 -16.16
N ALA A 266 -10.28 -4.27 -16.25
CA ALA A 266 -9.26 -3.42 -16.84
C ALA A 266 -9.09 -2.16 -16.00
N GLY A 267 -7.85 -1.67 -15.86
CA GLY A 267 -7.58 -0.48 -15.09
C GLY A 267 -6.36 0.27 -15.59
N THR A 268 -6.36 1.57 -15.38
CA THR A 268 -5.24 2.47 -15.69
C THR A 268 -5.18 3.59 -14.68
N GLY A 269 -4.02 4.22 -14.56
CA GLY A 269 -3.82 5.38 -13.72
C GLY A 269 -2.46 6.00 -13.95
N ASP A 270 -2.30 7.22 -13.48
CA ASP A 270 -1.04 7.95 -13.52
C ASP A 270 -1.00 8.97 -12.36
N GLY A 271 0.15 9.56 -12.13
CA GLY A 271 0.33 10.62 -11.17
C GLY A 271 1.74 11.13 -11.10
N TYR A 272 1.94 12.16 -10.30
CA TYR A 272 3.27 12.64 -9.93
C TYR A 272 3.36 12.92 -8.43
N ALA A 273 4.58 12.91 -7.90
CA ALA A 273 4.85 13.22 -6.51
C ALA A 273 6.20 13.92 -6.34
N ARG A 274 6.20 14.95 -5.51
CA ARG A 274 7.38 15.73 -5.12
C ARG A 274 7.88 15.26 -3.76
N TYR A 275 9.18 15.15 -3.60
CA TYR A 275 9.78 14.57 -2.41
C TYR A 275 10.78 15.52 -1.74
N ALA A 276 10.74 15.56 -0.40
CA ALA A 276 11.73 16.23 0.44
C ALA A 276 12.99 15.37 0.65
N GLY A 277 12.82 14.05 0.73
CA GLY A 277 13.86 13.09 1.12
C GLY A 277 14.47 12.27 -0.02
N ARG A 278 14.22 12.62 -1.29
CA ARG A 278 14.74 11.87 -2.45
C ARG A 278 15.63 12.74 -3.33
N GLY A 279 16.46 12.09 -4.16
CA GLY A 279 17.31 12.76 -5.14
C GLY A 279 16.64 13.06 -6.48
N MET A 280 15.43 12.58 -6.69
CA MET A 280 14.56 12.85 -7.84
C MET A 280 13.10 12.87 -7.37
N ASP A 281 12.24 13.51 -8.15
CA ASP A 281 10.79 13.44 -7.99
C ASP A 281 10.21 12.32 -8.85
N GLY A 282 9.04 11.82 -8.51
CA GLY A 282 8.27 10.94 -9.36
C GLY A 282 7.48 11.77 -10.35
N ALA A 283 7.92 11.82 -11.61
CA ALA A 283 7.27 12.60 -12.66
C ALA A 283 6.07 11.86 -13.26
N HIS A 284 6.09 10.51 -13.28
CA HIS A 284 5.00 9.64 -13.69
C HIS A 284 4.96 8.37 -12.85
N PHE A 285 3.73 7.89 -12.56
CA PHE A 285 3.41 6.63 -11.89
C PHE A 285 2.32 5.92 -12.67
N ARG A 286 2.61 5.54 -13.93
CA ARG A 286 1.63 4.90 -14.78
C ARG A 286 1.40 3.45 -14.39
N ARG A 287 0.14 3.07 -14.32
CA ARG A 287 -0.31 1.69 -14.11
C ARG A 287 -1.25 1.27 -15.22
N GLU A 288 -1.08 0.03 -15.72
CA GLU A 288 -2.05 -0.65 -16.56
C GLU A 288 -2.30 -2.05 -15.99
N THR A 289 -3.57 -2.45 -15.92
CA THR A 289 -3.98 -3.73 -15.32
C THR A 289 -5.07 -4.37 -16.16
N PHE A 290 -4.94 -5.68 -16.40
CA PHE A 290 -5.98 -6.51 -17.01
C PHE A 290 -6.11 -7.79 -16.20
N GLY A 291 -7.34 -8.28 -16.03
CA GLY A 291 -7.60 -9.49 -15.27
C GLY A 291 -8.84 -10.22 -15.76
N LEU A 292 -8.77 -11.55 -15.74
CA LEU A 292 -9.92 -12.44 -15.93
C LEU A 292 -9.99 -13.37 -14.72
N SER A 293 -11.14 -13.45 -14.08
CA SER A 293 -11.38 -14.32 -12.94
C SER A 293 -12.65 -15.15 -13.11
N PHE A 294 -12.58 -16.37 -12.60
CA PHE A 294 -13.68 -17.32 -12.49
C PHE A 294 -13.83 -17.75 -11.04
N ASP A 295 -15.07 -17.85 -10.56
CA ASP A 295 -15.43 -18.33 -9.22
C ASP A 295 -16.75 -19.09 -9.30
N LYS A 296 -16.74 -20.37 -8.93
CA LYS A 296 -17.92 -21.22 -8.80
C LYS A 296 -17.96 -21.86 -7.43
N LYS A 297 -19.04 -21.65 -6.70
CA LYS A 297 -19.29 -22.16 -5.34
C LYS A 297 -20.41 -23.19 -5.36
N HIS A 298 -20.52 -23.97 -4.27
CA HIS A 298 -21.56 -25.00 -4.06
C HIS A 298 -21.68 -25.97 -5.25
N ILE A 299 -20.52 -26.52 -5.66
CA ILE A 299 -20.44 -27.39 -6.84
C ILE A 299 -20.99 -28.80 -6.51
N GLY A 300 -20.67 -29.31 -5.34
CA GLY A 300 -21.07 -30.61 -4.84
C GLY A 300 -20.68 -30.81 -3.38
N ASP A 301 -20.99 -32.00 -2.85
CA ASP A 301 -20.83 -32.29 -1.42
C ASP A 301 -19.37 -32.23 -0.95
N VAL A 302 -18.43 -32.65 -1.80
CA VAL A 302 -16.99 -32.66 -1.48
C VAL A 302 -16.27 -31.46 -2.10
N LEU A 303 -16.50 -31.21 -3.40
CA LEU A 303 -15.92 -30.06 -4.08
C LEU A 303 -16.87 -28.87 -3.92
N ASP A 304 -16.55 -27.99 -2.96
CA ASP A 304 -17.38 -26.82 -2.64
C ASP A 304 -17.15 -25.64 -3.61
N ARG A 305 -15.88 -25.36 -3.97
CA ARG A 305 -15.56 -24.17 -4.77
C ARG A 305 -14.38 -24.39 -5.69
N ILE A 306 -14.42 -23.78 -6.87
CA ILE A 306 -13.27 -23.59 -7.76
C ILE A 306 -13.11 -22.10 -8.02
N GLU A 307 -11.87 -21.62 -7.93
CA GLU A 307 -11.49 -20.27 -8.32
C GLU A 307 -10.29 -20.29 -9.26
N ALA A 308 -10.31 -19.46 -10.29
CA ALA A 308 -9.21 -19.28 -11.21
C ALA A 308 -9.05 -17.81 -11.57
N ARG A 309 -7.81 -17.38 -11.82
CA ARG A 309 -7.50 -16.02 -12.23
C ARG A 309 -6.25 -16.00 -13.10
N VAL A 310 -6.29 -15.16 -14.13
CA VAL A 310 -5.11 -14.73 -14.88
C VAL A 310 -5.09 -13.21 -14.94
N TYR A 311 -3.89 -12.61 -14.90
CA TYR A 311 -3.76 -11.17 -14.91
C TYR A 311 -2.46 -10.69 -15.52
N TYR A 312 -2.50 -9.46 -15.98
CA TYR A 312 -1.35 -8.68 -16.43
C TYR A 312 -1.35 -7.33 -15.71
N ASN A 313 -0.20 -6.93 -15.19
CA ASN A 313 0.05 -5.60 -14.64
C ASN A 313 1.30 -5.01 -15.25
N GLU A 314 1.25 -3.74 -15.60
CA GLU A 314 2.41 -2.93 -15.95
C GLU A 314 2.48 -1.73 -15.00
N ALA A 315 3.64 -1.54 -14.38
CA ALA A 315 4.02 -0.33 -13.67
C ALA A 315 5.15 0.35 -14.45
N ASP A 316 4.95 1.60 -14.82
CA ASP A 316 5.92 2.44 -15.51
C ASP A 316 6.14 3.71 -14.68
N HIS A 317 7.34 3.91 -14.21
CA HIS A 317 7.68 4.99 -13.30
C HIS A 317 8.84 5.83 -13.85
N VAL A 318 8.58 7.13 -14.02
CA VAL A 318 9.58 8.11 -14.41
C VAL A 318 10.01 8.92 -13.21
N MET A 319 11.31 8.94 -12.97
CA MET A 319 11.96 9.76 -11.95
C MET A 319 12.80 10.81 -12.64
N ASP A 320 12.65 12.09 -12.27
CA ASP A 320 13.53 13.14 -12.75
C ASP A 320 13.76 14.26 -11.72
N ASN A 321 14.69 15.17 -12.00
CA ASN A 321 14.98 16.33 -11.18
C ASN A 321 14.62 17.66 -11.85
N TYR A 322 13.77 17.64 -12.89
CA TYR A 322 13.48 18.84 -13.69
C TYR A 322 12.01 19.06 -14.07
N THR A 323 11.13 18.09 -13.94
CA THR A 323 9.69 18.24 -14.30
C THR A 323 8.95 19.03 -13.22
N LEU A 324 9.16 18.70 -11.93
CA LEU A 324 8.47 19.32 -10.80
C LEU A 324 9.30 20.39 -10.11
N ARG A 325 10.58 20.54 -10.48
CA ARG A 325 11.51 21.56 -9.98
C ARG A 325 12.62 21.85 -10.99
N GLN A 326 13.47 22.82 -10.73
CA GLN A 326 14.68 23.04 -11.51
C GLN A 326 15.85 22.30 -10.83
N PRO A 327 16.78 21.71 -11.62
CA PRO A 327 18.03 21.19 -11.07
C PRO A 327 18.82 22.28 -10.32
N ASP A 328 19.29 21.96 -9.12
CA ASP A 328 20.14 22.84 -8.35
C ASP A 328 21.60 22.71 -8.83
N PRO A 329 22.22 23.77 -9.39
CA PRO A 329 23.59 23.72 -9.87
C PRO A 329 24.64 23.40 -8.79
N THR A 330 24.28 23.59 -7.51
CA THR A 330 25.18 23.35 -6.36
C THR A 330 24.99 21.95 -5.76
N SER A 331 23.98 21.20 -6.21
CA SER A 331 23.69 19.85 -5.72
C SER A 331 24.62 18.79 -6.33
N SER A 332 24.54 17.57 -5.80
CA SER A 332 25.22 16.40 -6.38
C SER A 332 24.66 15.98 -7.76
N MET A 333 23.53 16.56 -8.18
CA MET A 333 22.90 16.34 -9.48
C MET A 333 22.58 17.67 -10.18
N PRO A 334 23.62 18.44 -10.62
CA PRO A 334 23.43 19.80 -11.14
C PRO A 334 22.85 19.83 -12.55
N MET A 335 22.86 18.71 -13.27
CA MET A 335 22.30 18.59 -14.61
C MET A 335 20.94 17.92 -14.58
N ARG A 336 20.15 18.13 -15.65
CA ARG A 336 18.91 17.38 -15.85
C ARG A 336 19.22 15.89 -15.94
N MET A 337 18.53 15.11 -15.15
CA MET A 337 18.64 13.64 -15.12
C MET A 337 17.23 13.05 -15.08
N ALA A 338 17.01 12.00 -15.86
CA ALA A 338 15.79 11.22 -15.81
C ALA A 338 16.11 9.73 -15.86
N SER A 339 15.31 8.95 -15.17
CA SER A 339 15.30 7.48 -15.24
C SER A 339 13.86 7.02 -15.34
N GLU A 340 13.58 6.20 -16.34
CA GLU A 340 12.32 5.52 -16.54
C GLU A 340 12.54 4.03 -16.30
N VAL A 341 11.69 3.44 -15.48
CA VAL A 341 11.74 2.03 -15.09
C VAL A 341 10.37 1.41 -15.31
N ARG A 342 10.35 0.17 -15.81
CA ARG A 342 9.12 -0.53 -16.13
C ARG A 342 9.17 -1.96 -15.62
N ARG A 343 8.10 -2.38 -14.94
CA ARG A 343 7.88 -3.76 -14.53
C ARG A 343 6.60 -4.30 -15.15
N ARG A 344 6.71 -5.38 -15.88
CA ARG A 344 5.60 -6.11 -16.48
C ARG A 344 5.45 -7.43 -15.75
N THR A 345 4.26 -7.64 -15.19
CA THR A 345 3.92 -8.80 -14.36
C THR A 345 2.80 -9.57 -15.04
N PHE A 346 3.01 -10.82 -15.33
CA PHE A 346 1.97 -11.77 -15.70
C PHE A 346 1.79 -12.78 -14.58
N GLY A 347 0.55 -13.01 -14.15
CA GLY A 347 0.27 -13.97 -13.08
C GLY A 347 -0.96 -14.82 -13.36
N ALA A 348 -0.96 -16.03 -12.78
CA ALA A 348 -2.06 -16.97 -12.83
C ALA A 348 -2.22 -17.66 -11.48
N ARG A 349 -3.44 -18.00 -11.11
CA ARG A 349 -3.80 -18.75 -9.91
C ARG A 349 -5.00 -19.62 -10.19
N ALA A 350 -4.97 -20.85 -9.66
CA ALA A 350 -6.13 -21.75 -9.59
C ALA A 350 -6.17 -22.41 -8.22
N ALA A 351 -7.35 -22.47 -7.61
CA ALA A 351 -7.55 -23.14 -6.33
C ALA A 351 -8.93 -23.78 -6.24
N ALA A 352 -9.02 -24.84 -5.44
CA ALA A 352 -10.25 -25.52 -5.15
C ALA A 352 -10.43 -25.63 -3.63
N THR A 353 -11.68 -25.51 -3.18
CA THR A 353 -12.08 -25.76 -1.79
C THR A 353 -12.84 -27.08 -1.73
N PHE A 354 -12.38 -27.94 -0.84
CA PHE A 354 -13.01 -29.23 -0.56
C PHE A 354 -13.56 -29.24 0.87
N ARG A 355 -14.71 -29.87 1.06
CA ARG A 355 -15.29 -30.19 2.37
C ARG A 355 -15.39 -31.71 2.51
N PHE A 356 -14.71 -32.24 3.52
CA PHE A 356 -14.76 -33.67 3.82
C PHE A 356 -15.47 -33.84 5.16
N ALA A 357 -16.68 -34.36 5.13
CA ALA A 357 -17.62 -34.28 6.24
C ALA A 357 -17.78 -32.82 6.73
N ASP A 358 -18.44 -32.62 7.88
CA ASP A 358 -18.64 -31.27 8.46
C ASP A 358 -17.37 -30.73 9.13
N ASP A 359 -16.38 -31.60 9.37
CA ASP A 359 -15.23 -31.30 10.20
C ASP A 359 -14.00 -30.79 9.44
N PHE A 360 -13.90 -31.03 8.13
CA PHE A 360 -12.68 -30.71 7.38
C PHE A 360 -12.98 -29.82 6.17
N LYS A 361 -12.25 -28.71 6.10
CA LYS A 361 -12.19 -27.82 4.94
C LYS A 361 -10.76 -27.72 4.44
N LEU A 362 -10.51 -28.14 3.20
CA LEU A 362 -9.20 -28.01 2.52
C LEU A 362 -9.31 -27.00 1.39
N VAL A 363 -8.40 -26.04 1.36
CA VAL A 363 -8.16 -25.19 0.19
C VAL A 363 -6.83 -25.59 -0.41
N ALA A 364 -6.82 -26.07 -1.65
CA ALA A 364 -5.62 -26.49 -2.35
C ALA A 364 -5.52 -25.79 -3.71
N GLY A 365 -4.31 -25.49 -4.14
CA GLY A 365 -4.15 -24.79 -5.41
C GLY A 365 -2.71 -24.55 -5.82
N MET A 366 -2.57 -23.77 -6.89
CA MET A 366 -1.30 -23.34 -7.43
C MET A 366 -1.38 -21.89 -7.91
N ASP A 367 -0.25 -21.23 -7.91
CA ASP A 367 -0.08 -19.91 -8.54
C ASP A 367 1.28 -19.80 -9.22
N ALA A 368 1.37 -18.90 -10.19
CA ALA A 368 2.61 -18.57 -10.87
C ALA A 368 2.65 -17.10 -11.24
N GLN A 369 3.84 -16.52 -11.24
CA GLN A 369 4.08 -15.13 -11.58
C GLN A 369 5.39 -14.96 -12.31
N SER A 370 5.37 -14.23 -13.42
CA SER A 370 6.54 -13.82 -14.19
C SER A 370 6.66 -12.31 -14.18
N ASN A 371 7.87 -11.79 -13.97
CA ASN A 371 8.18 -10.37 -13.96
C ASN A 371 9.32 -10.10 -14.94
N ARG A 372 9.15 -9.06 -15.75
CA ARG A 372 10.22 -8.49 -16.57
C ARG A 372 10.42 -7.03 -16.18
N LEU A 373 11.68 -6.67 -15.94
CA LEU A 373 12.09 -5.34 -15.54
C LEU A 373 13.03 -4.75 -16.60
N ASP A 374 12.68 -3.58 -17.06
CA ASP A 374 13.44 -2.82 -18.06
C ASP A 374 13.67 -1.40 -17.51
N SER A 375 14.77 -0.75 -17.91
CA SER A 375 15.03 0.65 -17.59
C SER A 375 15.63 1.40 -18.78
N ARG A 376 15.49 2.71 -18.78
CA ARG A 376 16.23 3.65 -19.64
C ARG A 376 16.49 4.95 -18.89
N SER A 377 17.53 5.66 -19.26
CA SER A 377 17.88 6.90 -18.58
C SER A 377 18.52 7.92 -19.52
N ALA A 378 18.43 9.18 -19.15
CA ALA A 378 19.02 10.29 -19.91
C ALA A 378 19.64 11.33 -18.99
N MET A 379 20.63 12.05 -19.49
CA MET A 379 21.35 13.11 -18.78
C MET A 379 21.55 14.32 -19.68
N GLY A 380 21.53 15.52 -19.09
CA GLY A 380 21.76 16.78 -19.78
C GLY A 380 20.65 17.14 -20.75
N ARG A 381 20.96 17.23 -22.05
CA ARG A 381 19.99 17.59 -23.09
C ARG A 381 19.30 16.41 -23.75
N GLN A 382 19.68 15.18 -23.40
CA GLN A 382 19.05 13.98 -23.95
C GLN A 382 17.63 13.84 -23.42
N ASN A 383 16.75 13.26 -24.23
CA ASN A 383 15.42 12.86 -23.79
C ASN A 383 15.44 11.35 -23.48
N TYR A 384 14.93 10.96 -22.31
CA TYR A 384 14.89 9.55 -21.92
C TYR A 384 13.97 8.73 -22.84
N GLY A 385 12.91 9.33 -23.37
CA GLY A 385 11.97 8.68 -24.30
C GLY A 385 12.62 8.21 -25.60
N ASP A 386 13.73 8.83 -26.00
CA ASP A 386 14.49 8.49 -27.22
C ASP A 386 15.59 7.43 -26.94
N GLN A 387 15.82 7.06 -25.67
CA GLN A 387 16.82 6.06 -25.31
C GLN A 387 16.26 4.64 -25.46
N PRO A 388 17.08 3.66 -25.85
CA PRO A 388 16.67 2.28 -25.90
C PRO A 388 16.36 1.75 -24.50
N TRP A 389 15.45 0.78 -24.40
CA TRP A 389 15.20 0.05 -23.18
C TRP A 389 16.31 -0.99 -22.93
N ASP A 390 16.91 -0.93 -21.75
CA ASP A 390 17.86 -1.89 -21.25
C ASP A 390 17.14 -2.90 -20.33
N ALA A 391 17.20 -4.19 -20.69
CA ALA A 391 16.69 -5.24 -19.83
C ALA A 391 17.52 -5.33 -18.54
N GLN A 392 16.85 -5.29 -17.39
CA GLN A 392 17.48 -5.33 -16.07
C GLN A 392 17.44 -6.72 -15.46
N ALA A 393 16.26 -7.32 -15.43
CA ALA A 393 16.06 -8.64 -14.83
C ALA A 393 14.80 -9.32 -15.39
N THR A 394 14.79 -10.64 -15.28
CA THR A 394 13.56 -11.44 -15.31
C THR A 394 13.48 -12.22 -14.01
N MET A 395 12.29 -12.26 -13.40
CA MET A 395 12.03 -13.01 -12.17
C MET A 395 10.81 -13.89 -12.38
N TRP A 396 10.86 -15.10 -11.90
CA TRP A 396 9.76 -16.05 -12.00
C TRP A 396 9.55 -16.77 -10.68
N ASN A 397 8.30 -17.08 -10.38
CA ASN A 397 7.90 -17.85 -9.23
C ASN A 397 6.69 -18.71 -9.60
N ALA A 398 6.66 -19.96 -9.14
CA ALA A 398 5.46 -20.80 -9.13
C ALA A 398 5.42 -21.63 -7.85
N GLY A 399 4.24 -21.76 -7.28
CA GLY A 399 4.03 -22.47 -6.04
C GLY A 399 2.77 -23.34 -6.07
N VAL A 400 2.81 -24.39 -5.27
CA VAL A 400 1.67 -25.23 -4.94
C VAL A 400 1.43 -25.15 -3.43
N PHE A 401 0.16 -25.13 -3.02
CA PHE A 401 -0.21 -24.96 -1.62
C PHE A 401 -1.45 -25.77 -1.25
N GLY A 402 -1.55 -26.08 0.05
CA GLY A 402 -2.74 -26.64 0.67
C GLY A 402 -2.89 -26.12 2.09
N GLU A 403 -4.09 -25.67 2.45
CA GLU A 403 -4.45 -25.20 3.80
C GLU A 403 -5.69 -25.94 4.29
N LEU A 404 -5.54 -26.67 5.38
CA LEU A 404 -6.58 -27.49 6.01
C LEU A 404 -7.08 -26.80 7.27
N THR A 405 -8.39 -26.66 7.41
CA THR A 405 -9.07 -26.34 8.67
C THR A 405 -9.76 -27.59 9.15
N TRP A 406 -9.42 -28.03 10.37
CA TRP A 406 -10.09 -29.10 11.09
C TRP A 406 -10.90 -28.51 12.24
N TYR A 407 -12.21 -28.65 12.20
CA TYR A 407 -13.14 -28.29 13.26
C TYR A 407 -13.19 -29.45 14.27
N ALA A 408 -12.21 -29.48 15.19
CA ALA A 408 -12.05 -30.56 16.16
C ALA A 408 -13.21 -30.65 17.17
N SER A 409 -13.97 -29.58 17.34
CA SER A 409 -15.25 -29.49 18.06
C SER A 409 -15.97 -28.19 17.65
N GLU A 410 -17.19 -27.99 18.15
CA GLU A 410 -17.94 -26.73 17.97
C GLU A 410 -17.19 -25.47 18.44
N VAL A 411 -16.27 -25.61 19.39
CA VAL A 411 -15.54 -24.51 20.02
C VAL A 411 -14.04 -24.52 19.71
N SER A 412 -13.52 -25.49 18.97
CA SER A 412 -12.08 -25.57 18.70
C SER A 412 -11.78 -25.98 17.27
N ARG A 413 -10.74 -25.35 16.70
CA ARG A 413 -10.27 -25.63 15.35
C ARG A 413 -8.74 -25.59 15.26
N VAL A 414 -8.20 -26.45 14.41
CA VAL A 414 -6.80 -26.49 14.02
C VAL A 414 -6.73 -26.09 12.56
N ILE A 415 -5.90 -25.09 12.25
CA ILE A 415 -5.67 -24.63 10.89
C ILE A 415 -4.19 -24.85 10.60
N GLY A 416 -3.88 -25.54 9.52
CA GLY A 416 -2.52 -25.80 9.11
C GLY A 416 -2.36 -25.79 7.61
N GLY A 417 -1.21 -25.35 7.12
CA GLY A 417 -0.97 -25.27 5.69
C GLY A 417 0.49 -25.52 5.33
N VAL A 418 0.68 -25.98 4.11
CA VAL A 418 2.00 -26.18 3.50
C VAL A 418 2.02 -25.58 2.10
N ARG A 419 3.17 -25.04 1.72
CA ARG A 419 3.43 -24.46 0.41
C ARG A 419 4.86 -24.73 0.00
N VAL A 420 5.08 -24.98 -1.28
CA VAL A 420 6.41 -25.07 -1.87
C VAL A 420 6.43 -24.19 -3.12
N ASP A 421 7.39 -23.26 -3.16
CA ASP A 421 7.63 -22.36 -4.28
C ASP A 421 8.94 -22.70 -4.98
N HIS A 422 8.95 -22.64 -6.30
CA HIS A 422 10.15 -22.58 -7.12
C HIS A 422 10.31 -21.16 -7.64
N ALA A 423 11.38 -20.49 -7.25
CA ALA A 423 11.65 -19.10 -7.63
C ALA A 423 12.97 -18.99 -8.38
N SER A 424 13.02 -18.09 -9.36
CA SER A 424 14.25 -17.74 -10.07
C SER A 424 14.36 -16.24 -10.35
N ALA A 425 15.60 -15.77 -10.49
CA ALA A 425 15.94 -14.45 -11.00
C ALA A 425 17.13 -14.55 -11.95
N ARG A 426 17.05 -13.85 -13.07
CA ARG A 426 18.13 -13.78 -14.07
C ARG A 426 18.57 -12.33 -14.25
N ASP A 427 19.89 -12.09 -14.15
CA ASP A 427 20.51 -10.77 -14.37
C ASP A 427 20.64 -10.49 -15.86
N LYS A 428 19.85 -9.53 -16.36
CA LYS A 428 19.87 -9.14 -17.78
C LYS A 428 20.71 -7.88 -18.07
N ARG A 429 21.36 -7.30 -17.07
CA ARG A 429 22.20 -6.12 -17.23
C ARG A 429 23.52 -6.52 -17.90
N ALA A 430 23.73 -6.11 -19.15
CA ALA A 430 24.96 -6.38 -19.89
C ALA A 430 26.19 -5.65 -19.28
N THR A 431 25.93 -4.48 -18.65
CA THR A 431 26.98 -3.66 -18.03
C THR A 431 26.57 -3.19 -16.63
N THR A 432 27.57 -2.90 -15.81
CA THR A 432 27.40 -2.23 -14.51
C THR A 432 28.07 -0.86 -14.55
N SER A 433 27.52 0.12 -13.78
CA SER A 433 28.10 1.45 -13.69
C SER A 433 29.49 1.41 -13.06
N GLY A 434 30.50 1.86 -13.78
CA GLY A 434 31.85 2.12 -13.25
C GLY A 434 32.09 3.61 -13.01
N MET A 435 33.14 3.96 -12.26
CA MET A 435 33.44 5.38 -11.92
C MET A 435 33.65 6.27 -13.14
N MET A 436 34.08 5.77 -14.27
CA MET A 436 34.37 6.57 -15.48
C MET A 436 33.81 5.90 -16.77
N LYS A 437 33.52 4.60 -16.76
CA LYS A 437 32.99 3.84 -17.91
C LYS A 437 32.16 2.68 -17.39
N SER A 438 31.11 2.32 -18.12
CA SER A 438 30.40 1.04 -17.92
C SER A 438 31.37 -0.12 -18.08
N LYS A 439 31.26 -1.12 -17.21
CA LYS A 439 32.06 -2.35 -17.26
C LYS A 439 31.14 -3.52 -17.62
N PRO A 440 31.65 -4.56 -18.30
CA PRO A 440 30.90 -5.80 -18.46
C PRO A 440 30.40 -6.28 -17.08
N ASN A 441 29.16 -6.73 -17.02
CA ASN A 441 28.59 -7.30 -15.80
C ASN A 441 29.02 -8.77 -15.66
N PRO A 442 29.76 -9.13 -14.61
CA PRO A 442 30.22 -10.51 -14.43
C PRO A 442 29.10 -11.53 -14.25
N THR A 443 27.88 -11.07 -13.87
CA THR A 443 26.70 -11.92 -13.67
C THR A 443 25.67 -11.78 -14.81
N PHE A 444 26.11 -11.21 -15.95
CA PHE A 444 25.22 -11.09 -17.12
C PHE A 444 24.71 -12.46 -17.57
N ASP A 445 23.40 -12.58 -17.68
CA ASP A 445 22.63 -13.76 -18.05
C ASP A 445 22.70 -14.94 -17.06
N ASP A 446 23.36 -14.78 -15.91
CA ASP A 446 23.33 -15.78 -14.85
C ASP A 446 21.90 -15.95 -14.32
N ASP A 447 21.54 -17.18 -14.02
CA ASP A 447 20.25 -17.56 -13.43
C ASP A 447 20.45 -18.14 -12.02
N ARG A 448 19.66 -17.65 -11.07
CA ARG A 448 19.64 -18.15 -9.69
C ARG A 448 18.28 -18.69 -9.34
N THR A 449 18.23 -19.97 -9.01
CA THR A 449 16.99 -20.66 -8.64
C THR A 449 17.03 -21.11 -7.19
N ARG A 450 15.84 -21.19 -6.55
CA ARG A 450 15.65 -21.72 -5.19
C ARG A 450 14.30 -22.39 -5.08
N VAL A 451 14.25 -23.41 -4.24
CA VAL A 451 13.00 -24.01 -3.74
C VAL A 451 12.79 -23.50 -2.33
N LEU A 452 11.60 -22.99 -2.05
CA LEU A 452 11.27 -22.25 -0.83
C LEU A 452 10.05 -22.91 -0.16
N PRO A 453 10.27 -23.78 0.83
CA PRO A 453 9.19 -24.35 1.63
C PRO A 453 8.61 -23.31 2.59
N SER A 454 7.30 -23.37 2.82
CA SER A 454 6.58 -22.60 3.83
C SER A 454 5.48 -23.46 4.44
N GLY A 455 5.12 -23.17 5.68
CA GLY A 455 4.02 -23.86 6.35
C GLY A 455 3.72 -23.25 7.71
N PHE A 456 2.56 -23.55 8.22
CA PHE A 456 2.14 -23.12 9.56
C PHE A 456 1.17 -24.11 10.17
N ILE A 457 1.01 -24.00 11.48
CA ILE A 457 -0.07 -24.62 12.25
C ILE A 457 -0.55 -23.64 13.30
N ARG A 458 -1.88 -23.53 13.47
CA ARG A 458 -2.52 -22.65 14.43
C ARG A 458 -3.70 -23.37 15.07
N TYR A 459 -3.78 -23.30 16.38
CA TYR A 459 -4.92 -23.76 17.18
C TYR A 459 -5.73 -22.53 17.63
N GLU A 460 -7.05 -22.62 17.52
CA GLU A 460 -7.99 -21.61 17.98
C GLU A 460 -9.08 -22.26 18.83
N ARG A 461 -9.48 -21.60 19.92
CA ARG A 461 -10.52 -22.11 20.81
C ARG A 461 -11.39 -21.00 21.38
N ASP A 462 -12.69 -21.21 21.28
CA ASP A 462 -13.71 -20.41 21.94
C ASP A 462 -13.95 -20.96 23.36
N LEU A 463 -13.97 -20.09 24.37
CA LEU A 463 -14.24 -20.49 25.75
C LEU A 463 -15.74 -20.63 25.97
N ALA A 464 -16.18 -21.75 26.54
CA ALA A 464 -17.61 -22.02 26.76
C ALA A 464 -18.28 -21.07 27.77
N SER A 465 -17.51 -20.51 28.72
CA SER A 465 -18.04 -19.66 29.79
C SER A 465 -17.88 -18.15 29.55
N LEU A 466 -17.10 -17.75 28.57
CA LEU A 466 -16.79 -16.35 28.26
C LEU A 466 -16.75 -16.16 26.75
N PRO A 467 -17.17 -15.02 26.22
CA PRO A 467 -17.06 -14.71 24.79
C PRO A 467 -15.62 -14.36 24.40
N VAL A 468 -14.73 -15.33 24.62
CA VAL A 468 -13.29 -15.22 24.37
C VAL A 468 -12.85 -16.30 23.42
N THR A 469 -12.22 -15.89 22.32
CA THR A 469 -11.45 -16.78 21.44
C THR A 469 -9.97 -16.56 21.72
N TRP A 470 -9.22 -17.61 22.05
CA TRP A 470 -7.76 -17.55 22.12
C TRP A 470 -7.12 -18.39 21.01
N TYR A 471 -5.91 -18.04 20.65
CA TYR A 471 -5.16 -18.75 19.62
C TYR A 471 -3.67 -18.81 19.93
N ALA A 472 -3.03 -19.84 19.39
CA ALA A 472 -1.58 -19.96 19.32
C ALA A 472 -1.20 -20.63 17.99
N GLY A 473 -0.21 -20.10 17.30
CA GLY A 473 0.24 -20.64 16.03
C GLY A 473 1.73 -20.40 15.80
N ILE A 474 2.35 -21.34 15.09
CA ILE A 474 3.73 -21.22 14.62
C ILE A 474 3.72 -21.30 13.09
N GLY A 475 4.43 -20.39 12.46
CA GLY A 475 4.58 -20.34 11.00
C GLY A 475 6.04 -20.24 10.60
N HIS A 476 6.36 -20.89 9.49
CA HIS A 476 7.65 -20.79 8.80
C HIS A 476 7.41 -20.38 7.35
N THR A 477 8.16 -19.40 6.87
CA THR A 477 8.09 -18.97 5.47
C THR A 477 9.47 -18.59 4.94
N GLU A 478 9.74 -19.00 3.70
CA GLU A 478 10.94 -18.61 2.98
C GLU A 478 10.58 -17.64 1.85
N ARG A 479 11.37 -16.58 1.70
CA ARG A 479 11.15 -15.51 0.71
C ARG A 479 12.35 -15.34 -0.20
N TYR A 480 12.14 -15.42 -1.51
CA TYR A 480 13.15 -15.05 -2.47
C TYR A 480 13.43 -13.54 -2.41
N PRO A 481 14.68 -13.08 -2.52
CA PRO A 481 15.00 -11.65 -2.56
C PRO A 481 14.32 -10.97 -3.77
N ASP A 482 13.73 -9.82 -3.55
CA ASP A 482 13.08 -9.06 -4.63
C ASP A 482 14.10 -8.27 -5.45
N TYR A 483 13.62 -7.65 -6.53
CA TYR A 483 14.41 -6.85 -7.47
C TYR A 483 15.26 -5.80 -6.77
N TRP A 484 14.68 -5.04 -5.85
CA TRP A 484 15.41 -3.99 -5.15
C TRP A 484 16.53 -4.54 -4.24
N GLU A 485 16.40 -5.75 -3.71
CA GLU A 485 17.42 -6.38 -2.86
C GLU A 485 18.59 -6.92 -3.67
N LEU A 486 18.31 -7.44 -4.85
CA LEU A 486 19.31 -8.04 -5.74
C LEU A 486 20.06 -7.01 -6.58
N PHE A 487 19.43 -5.89 -6.94
CA PHE A 487 19.92 -5.02 -8.00
C PHE A 487 20.13 -3.55 -7.62
N SER A 488 19.64 -3.08 -6.46
CA SER A 488 19.79 -1.67 -6.07
C SER A 488 21.08 -1.38 -5.29
N ALA A 489 21.58 -2.33 -4.51
CA ALA A 489 22.80 -2.15 -3.72
C ALA A 489 24.04 -2.07 -4.63
N LYS A 490 24.95 -1.15 -4.30
CA LYS A 490 26.23 -0.99 -5.01
C LYS A 490 27.17 -2.18 -4.81
N ARG A 491 27.05 -2.87 -3.67
CA ARG A 491 27.86 -4.03 -3.30
C ARG A 491 26.97 -5.13 -2.71
N GLY A 492 27.38 -6.37 -2.92
CA GLY A 492 26.83 -7.54 -2.22
C GLY A 492 27.56 -7.83 -0.90
N PRO A 493 27.26 -8.96 -0.27
CA PRO A 493 27.99 -9.45 0.90
C PRO A 493 29.50 -9.45 0.67
N ALA A 494 30.28 -9.32 1.75
CA ALA A 494 31.73 -9.24 1.67
C ALA A 494 32.33 -10.42 0.88
N GLY A 495 33.25 -10.12 -0.03
CA GLY A 495 33.88 -11.14 -0.92
C GLY A 495 33.03 -11.57 -2.12
N SER A 496 31.80 -11.10 -2.27
CA SER A 496 30.96 -11.41 -3.41
C SER A 496 31.20 -10.47 -4.61
N VAL A 497 30.79 -10.94 -5.79
CA VAL A 497 30.86 -10.15 -7.04
C VAL A 497 29.88 -8.98 -6.98
N ASN A 498 28.64 -9.22 -6.57
CA ASN A 498 27.58 -8.22 -6.38
C ASN A 498 26.45 -8.79 -5.51
N ALA A 499 25.40 -8.00 -5.26
CA ALA A 499 24.26 -8.45 -4.46
C ALA A 499 23.48 -9.60 -5.14
N PHE A 500 23.32 -9.57 -6.47
CA PHE A 500 22.65 -10.62 -7.22
C PHE A 500 23.31 -11.99 -7.00
N SER A 501 24.63 -12.07 -7.00
CA SER A 501 25.35 -13.36 -6.89
C SER A 501 25.27 -14.00 -5.50
N ALA A 502 25.05 -13.22 -4.43
CA ALA A 502 25.33 -13.70 -3.08
C ALA A 502 24.22 -13.48 -2.02
N VAL A 503 23.30 -12.51 -2.21
CA VAL A 503 22.20 -12.30 -1.25
C VAL A 503 21.30 -13.54 -1.19
N GLN A 504 21.08 -14.09 -0.01
CA GLN A 504 20.32 -15.32 0.21
C GLN A 504 18.83 -15.03 0.48
N PRO A 505 17.94 -16.01 0.22
CA PRO A 505 16.55 -15.96 0.64
C PRO A 505 16.42 -15.83 2.16
N GLU A 506 15.48 -15.01 2.61
CA GLU A 506 15.12 -14.90 4.03
C GLU A 506 14.24 -16.07 4.46
N LYS A 507 14.45 -16.55 5.69
CA LYS A 507 13.68 -17.64 6.31
C LYS A 507 13.18 -17.16 7.68
N THR A 508 11.88 -17.01 7.79
CA THR A 508 11.23 -16.49 9.01
C THR A 508 10.47 -17.62 9.70
N THR A 509 10.79 -17.88 10.97
CA THR A 509 9.98 -18.74 11.85
C THR A 509 9.42 -17.87 12.97
N GLN A 510 8.09 -17.86 13.14
CA GLN A 510 7.41 -16.97 14.08
C GLN A 510 6.31 -17.70 14.84
N LEU A 511 6.27 -17.48 16.15
CA LEU A 511 5.18 -17.83 17.05
C LEU A 511 4.26 -16.61 17.19
N ASP A 512 2.95 -16.81 17.05
CA ASP A 512 1.91 -15.82 17.32
C ASP A 512 0.94 -16.38 18.34
N ILE A 513 0.61 -15.59 19.38
CA ILE A 513 -0.37 -15.94 20.40
C ILE A 513 -1.28 -14.74 20.65
N GLY A 514 -2.52 -15.00 21.04
CA GLY A 514 -3.41 -13.91 21.39
C GLY A 514 -4.79 -14.37 21.85
N ALA A 515 -5.61 -13.38 22.19
CA ALA A 515 -6.98 -13.57 22.60
C ALA A 515 -7.87 -12.41 22.15
N GLN A 516 -9.12 -12.70 21.91
CA GLN A 516 -10.17 -11.74 21.57
C GLN A 516 -11.34 -11.95 22.54
N TYR A 517 -11.84 -10.88 23.14
CA TYR A 517 -13.10 -10.84 23.88
C TYR A 517 -14.09 -10.04 23.04
N LYS A 518 -15.30 -10.56 22.83
CA LYS A 518 -16.32 -9.90 22.03
C LYS A 518 -17.69 -9.98 22.68
N SER A 519 -18.26 -8.81 22.99
CA SER A 519 -19.61 -8.67 23.51
C SER A 519 -20.29 -7.46 22.89
N ASP A 520 -21.59 -7.24 23.18
CA ASP A 520 -22.36 -6.12 22.63
C ASP A 520 -21.79 -4.73 22.98
N ARG A 521 -21.08 -4.62 24.11
CA ARG A 521 -20.55 -3.34 24.59
C ARG A 521 -19.04 -3.25 24.66
N LEU A 522 -18.34 -4.36 24.56
CA LEU A 522 -16.89 -4.41 24.75
C LEU A 522 -16.29 -5.41 23.75
N ASP A 523 -15.45 -4.91 22.86
CA ASP A 523 -14.55 -5.71 22.05
C ASP A 523 -13.13 -5.40 22.51
N ALA A 524 -12.38 -6.42 22.89
CA ALA A 524 -11.00 -6.29 23.32
C ALA A 524 -10.15 -7.40 22.71
N TRP A 525 -8.92 -7.09 22.38
CA TRP A 525 -8.01 -8.09 21.82
C TRP A 525 -6.56 -7.79 22.20
N VAL A 526 -5.78 -8.84 22.27
CA VAL A 526 -4.32 -8.81 22.45
C VAL A 526 -3.68 -9.83 21.54
N SER A 527 -2.55 -9.47 20.94
CA SER A 527 -1.74 -10.32 20.08
C SER A 527 -0.27 -10.08 20.41
N ALA A 528 0.50 -11.14 20.55
CA ALA A 528 1.94 -11.08 20.72
C ALA A 528 2.62 -12.02 19.73
N TYR A 529 3.83 -11.66 19.30
CA TYR A 529 4.62 -12.46 18.39
C TYR A 529 6.10 -12.47 18.80
N ALA A 530 6.77 -13.58 18.48
CA ALA A 530 8.21 -13.72 18.60
C ALA A 530 8.74 -14.57 17.44
N GLY A 531 9.75 -14.08 16.75
CA GLY A 531 10.27 -14.71 15.55
C GLY A 531 11.80 -14.65 15.44
N TYR A 532 12.33 -15.59 14.67
CA TYR A 532 13.70 -15.66 14.24
C TYR A 532 13.73 -15.60 12.72
N VAL A 533 14.53 -14.67 12.17
CA VAL A 533 14.72 -14.50 10.73
C VAL A 533 16.16 -14.85 10.40
N GLN A 534 16.36 -15.99 9.78
CA GLN A 534 17.64 -16.36 9.19
C GLN A 534 17.81 -15.63 7.87
N ASP A 535 19.03 -15.16 7.60
CA ASP A 535 19.39 -14.47 6.38
C ASP A 535 18.58 -13.17 6.13
N PHE A 536 18.18 -12.43 7.18
CA PHE A 536 17.53 -11.13 7.07
C PHE A 536 18.37 -10.20 6.20
N ILE A 537 17.76 -9.61 5.15
CA ILE A 537 18.45 -8.75 4.20
C ILE A 537 18.52 -7.33 4.76
N LEU A 538 19.75 -6.87 5.00
CA LEU A 538 20.10 -5.59 5.58
C LEU A 538 20.95 -4.77 4.61
N PHE A 539 20.75 -3.45 4.57
CA PHE A 539 21.55 -2.51 3.81
C PHE A 539 22.44 -1.70 4.74
N ASN A 540 23.74 -1.77 4.51
CA ASN A 540 24.74 -0.93 5.18
C ASN A 540 25.07 0.26 4.28
N TYR A 541 25.11 1.45 4.87
CA TYR A 541 25.43 2.70 4.21
C TYR A 541 26.80 3.18 4.65
N SER A 542 27.68 3.48 3.73
CA SER A 542 29.00 4.04 4.00
C SER A 542 29.28 5.27 3.14
N ALA A 543 30.15 6.13 3.61
CA ALA A 543 30.63 7.25 2.80
C ALA A 543 31.43 6.72 1.61
N GLY A 544 31.14 7.23 0.42
CA GLY A 544 31.90 6.96 -0.79
C GLY A 544 32.40 8.26 -1.40
N MET A 545 33.42 8.19 -2.26
CA MET A 545 34.02 9.38 -2.89
C MET A 545 33.05 10.19 -3.75
N MET A 546 31.97 9.54 -4.26
CA MET A 546 30.97 10.16 -5.13
C MET A 546 29.54 10.10 -4.50
N GLY A 547 29.46 10.12 -3.18
CA GLY A 547 28.21 10.01 -2.44
C GLY A 547 28.07 8.69 -1.68
N PRO A 548 26.96 8.49 -0.96
CA PRO A 548 26.73 7.28 -0.17
C PRO A 548 26.80 6.02 -1.02
N THR A 549 27.48 4.99 -0.53
CA THR A 549 27.47 3.66 -1.14
C THR A 549 26.70 2.70 -0.25
N THR A 550 25.97 1.76 -0.86
CA THR A 550 25.16 0.77 -0.18
C THR A 550 25.70 -0.63 -0.39
N GLN A 551 25.62 -1.46 0.65
CA GLN A 551 25.97 -2.86 0.61
C GLN A 551 24.81 -3.69 1.14
N ALA A 552 24.28 -4.61 0.35
CA ALA A 552 23.30 -5.59 0.81
C ALA A 552 24.04 -6.75 1.48
N THR A 553 23.59 -7.15 2.66
CA THR A 553 24.13 -8.28 3.44
C THR A 553 23.00 -9.12 4.00
N ASN A 554 23.31 -10.38 4.38
CA ASN A 554 22.40 -11.21 5.15
C ASN A 554 22.91 -11.27 6.60
N VAL A 555 22.00 -11.11 7.56
CA VAL A 555 22.24 -11.26 9.01
C VAL A 555 21.14 -12.12 9.61
N ASN A 556 21.42 -12.74 10.76
CA ASN A 556 20.36 -13.39 11.52
C ASN A 556 19.72 -12.37 12.45
N ALA A 557 18.40 -12.33 12.49
CA ALA A 557 17.64 -11.37 13.26
C ALA A 557 16.63 -12.04 14.20
N GLN A 558 16.38 -11.41 15.34
CA GLN A 558 15.25 -11.70 16.20
C GLN A 558 14.27 -10.55 16.14
N ILE A 559 12.99 -10.88 16.04
CA ILE A 559 11.88 -9.93 16.03
C ILE A 559 10.86 -10.35 17.08
N MET A 560 10.30 -9.38 17.81
CA MET A 560 9.19 -9.64 18.73
C MET A 560 8.37 -8.37 18.92
N GLY A 561 7.17 -8.53 19.43
CA GLY A 561 6.30 -7.40 19.71
C GLY A 561 4.90 -7.82 20.11
N GLY A 562 4.04 -6.84 20.17
CA GLY A 562 2.64 -7.07 20.50
C GLY A 562 1.76 -5.89 20.13
N GLU A 563 0.50 -6.21 20.02
CA GLU A 563 -0.57 -5.26 19.69
C GLU A 563 -1.76 -5.57 20.61
N ALA A 564 -2.47 -4.54 21.02
CA ALA A 564 -3.71 -4.66 21.79
C ALA A 564 -4.70 -3.59 21.35
N GLY A 565 -5.97 -3.85 21.54
CA GLY A 565 -7.02 -2.88 21.28
C GLY A 565 -8.27 -3.14 22.09
N VAL A 566 -9.01 -2.06 22.37
CA VAL A 566 -10.29 -2.09 23.07
C VAL A 566 -11.22 -1.12 22.37
N SER A 567 -12.44 -1.59 22.08
CA SER A 567 -13.59 -0.73 21.71
C SER A 567 -14.69 -0.94 22.73
N TRP A 568 -15.01 0.10 23.47
CA TRP A 568 -15.96 0.05 24.59
C TRP A 568 -17.09 1.04 24.40
N ARG A 569 -18.33 0.57 24.56
CA ARG A 569 -19.55 1.39 24.56
C ARG A 569 -20.16 1.45 25.97
N PRO A 570 -19.66 2.35 26.85
CA PRO A 570 -20.19 2.48 28.22
C PRO A 570 -21.68 2.81 28.24
N VAL A 571 -22.09 3.67 27.32
CA VAL A 571 -23.50 4.05 27.07
C VAL A 571 -23.73 4.10 25.56
N ALA A 572 -24.99 3.95 25.12
CA ALA A 572 -25.32 3.82 23.70
C ALA A 572 -24.71 4.91 22.78
N PRO A 573 -24.70 6.21 23.15
CA PRO A 573 -24.15 7.25 22.27
C PRO A 573 -22.62 7.39 22.33
N LEU A 574 -21.94 6.75 23.29
CA LEU A 574 -20.50 6.94 23.51
C LEU A 574 -19.71 5.69 23.17
N ARG A 575 -18.68 5.84 22.32
CA ARG A 575 -17.69 4.81 22.00
C ARG A 575 -16.31 5.32 22.38
N VAL A 576 -15.58 4.52 23.12
CA VAL A 576 -14.18 4.74 23.48
C VAL A 576 -13.35 3.66 22.82
N GLU A 577 -12.34 4.04 22.07
CA GLU A 577 -11.45 3.12 21.37
C GLU A 577 -10.01 3.37 21.79
N THR A 578 -9.29 2.33 22.09
CA THR A 578 -7.86 2.43 22.39
C THR A 578 -7.10 1.35 21.63
N SER A 579 -5.87 1.65 21.24
CA SER A 579 -4.95 0.63 20.73
C SER A 579 -3.52 0.93 21.15
N LEU A 580 -2.72 -0.14 21.20
CA LEU A 580 -1.30 -0.13 21.52
C LEU A 580 -0.58 -1.03 20.52
N ALA A 581 0.58 -0.60 20.01
CA ALA A 581 1.43 -1.40 19.14
C ALA A 581 2.90 -1.16 19.47
N TYR A 582 3.65 -2.27 19.54
CA TYR A 582 5.10 -2.25 19.79
C TYR A 582 5.80 -3.30 18.93
N ALA A 583 6.94 -2.93 18.36
CA ALA A 583 7.82 -3.84 17.65
C ALA A 583 9.26 -3.66 18.13
N TRP A 584 9.95 -4.79 18.24
CA TRP A 584 11.33 -4.85 18.67
C TRP A 584 12.10 -5.81 17.75
N GLY A 585 13.35 -5.46 17.44
CA GLY A 585 14.23 -6.29 16.66
C GLY A 585 15.69 -6.10 17.01
N ARG A 586 16.50 -7.15 16.80
CA ARG A 586 17.95 -7.10 16.93
C ARG A 586 18.66 -7.99 15.92
N ASN A 587 19.83 -7.59 15.49
CA ASN A 587 20.82 -8.44 14.83
C ASN A 587 21.42 -9.42 15.86
N VAL A 588 21.35 -10.71 15.60
CA VAL A 588 21.78 -11.74 16.57
C VAL A 588 23.33 -11.73 16.74
N ALA A 589 24.05 -11.49 15.66
CA ALA A 589 25.52 -11.57 15.67
C ALA A 589 26.15 -10.39 16.40
N SER A 590 25.70 -9.16 16.16
CA SER A 590 26.25 -7.96 16.81
C SER A 590 25.55 -7.60 18.11
N GLY A 591 24.29 -8.05 18.31
CA GLY A 591 23.44 -7.63 19.41
C GLY A 591 22.77 -6.27 19.22
N ASP A 592 23.10 -5.55 18.15
CA ASP A 592 22.57 -4.22 17.84
C ASP A 592 21.08 -4.25 17.49
N PRO A 593 20.35 -3.15 17.71
CA PRO A 593 18.98 -3.03 17.21
C PRO A 593 18.89 -3.26 15.69
N LEU A 594 17.80 -3.83 15.21
CA LEU A 594 17.49 -3.71 13.78
C LEU A 594 17.13 -2.25 13.47
N PRO A 595 17.54 -1.75 12.28
CA PRO A 595 17.20 -0.39 11.87
C PRO A 595 15.72 -0.24 11.54
N GLN A 596 15.24 0.99 11.62
CA GLN A 596 13.89 1.41 11.22
C GLN A 596 12.76 0.62 11.93
N MET A 597 12.99 0.27 13.19
CA MET A 597 11.95 -0.31 14.04
C MET A 597 11.04 0.79 14.59
N PRO A 598 9.70 0.68 14.41
CA PRO A 598 8.78 1.68 14.91
C PRO A 598 8.80 1.76 16.45
N PRO A 599 8.69 2.96 17.03
CA PRO A 599 8.54 3.14 18.47
C PRO A 599 7.20 2.61 18.98
N LEU A 600 7.04 2.50 20.30
CA LEU A 600 5.76 2.22 20.92
C LEU A 600 4.75 3.32 20.57
N GLU A 601 3.58 2.91 20.08
CA GLU A 601 2.48 3.80 19.72
C GLU A 601 1.22 3.44 20.49
N ALA A 602 0.55 4.44 21.05
CA ALA A 602 -0.77 4.33 21.63
C ALA A 602 -1.74 5.28 20.91
N ARG A 603 -2.98 4.85 20.77
CA ARG A 603 -4.08 5.68 20.25
C ARG A 603 -5.26 5.63 21.22
N VAL A 604 -5.88 6.78 21.45
CA VAL A 604 -7.08 6.93 22.25
C VAL A 604 -8.10 7.72 21.44
N GLY A 605 -9.20 7.08 21.10
CA GLY A 605 -10.31 7.65 20.36
C GLY A 605 -11.56 7.78 21.21
N LEU A 606 -12.30 8.84 21.01
CA LEU A 606 -13.61 9.09 21.61
C LEU A 606 -14.58 9.48 20.51
N GLU A 607 -15.74 8.85 20.46
CA GLU A 607 -16.80 9.14 19.52
C GLU A 607 -18.14 9.24 20.27
N TYR A 608 -18.87 10.35 20.08
CA TYR A 608 -20.21 10.56 20.60
C TYR A 608 -21.20 10.73 19.45
N THR A 609 -22.20 9.86 19.38
CA THR A 609 -23.21 9.85 18.33
C THR A 609 -24.60 10.10 18.91
N ARG A 610 -25.32 11.09 18.38
CA ARG A 610 -26.71 11.38 18.78
C ARG A 610 -27.55 11.82 17.59
N GLY A 611 -28.50 10.97 17.20
CA GLY A 611 -29.35 11.20 16.03
C GLY A 611 -28.52 11.28 14.74
N ALA A 612 -28.65 12.36 13.99
CA ALA A 612 -27.91 12.59 12.75
C ALA A 612 -26.47 13.12 12.98
N TRP A 613 -26.08 13.44 14.19
CA TRP A 613 -24.77 14.02 14.53
C TRP A 613 -23.85 13.01 15.19
N SER A 614 -22.60 13.03 14.80
CA SER A 614 -21.51 12.47 15.58
C SER A 614 -20.35 13.45 15.69
N ALA A 615 -19.60 13.37 16.78
CA ALA A 615 -18.41 14.17 17.00
C ALA A 615 -17.42 13.39 17.86
N GLY A 616 -16.16 13.55 17.58
CA GLY A 616 -15.13 12.82 18.30
C GLY A 616 -13.74 13.36 18.10
N GLY A 617 -12.78 12.61 18.58
CA GLY A 617 -11.37 12.93 18.44
C GLY A 617 -10.47 11.73 18.65
N LEU A 618 -9.27 11.84 18.11
CA LEU A 618 -8.20 10.86 18.20
C LEU A 618 -6.96 11.52 18.81
N TRP A 619 -6.45 10.94 19.88
CA TRP A 619 -5.14 11.29 20.42
C TRP A 619 -4.15 10.15 20.11
N ARG A 620 -3.18 10.44 19.26
CA ARG A 620 -2.09 9.55 18.91
C ARG A 620 -0.85 9.93 19.72
N ILE A 621 -0.27 8.99 20.44
CA ILE A 621 0.86 9.16 21.34
C ILE A 621 1.95 8.18 20.89
N VAL A 622 3.13 8.71 20.59
CA VAL A 622 4.28 7.93 20.15
C VAL A 622 5.44 8.17 21.09
N ALA A 623 6.01 7.09 21.61
CA ALA A 623 7.15 7.16 22.51
C ALA A 623 8.43 7.58 21.78
N PRO A 624 9.45 8.12 22.49
CA PRO A 624 10.76 8.33 21.88
C PRO A 624 11.38 6.98 21.49
N GLN A 625 12.14 6.97 20.38
CA GLN A 625 12.89 5.80 19.96
C GLN A 625 14.38 6.01 20.23
N HIS A 626 14.92 5.15 21.12
CA HIS A 626 16.34 5.15 21.48
C HIS A 626 17.08 3.92 20.97
N ARG A 627 16.36 3.00 20.31
CA ARG A 627 16.92 1.80 19.69
C ARG A 627 17.03 2.06 18.19
N TYR A 628 18.23 2.24 17.70
CA TYR A 628 18.53 2.53 16.30
C TYR A 628 19.88 1.91 15.91
N ALA A 629 20.09 1.69 14.62
CA ALA A 629 21.35 1.25 14.04
C ALA A 629 21.84 2.26 13.01
N LEU A 630 22.81 3.09 13.40
CA LEU A 630 23.34 4.15 12.53
C LEU A 630 23.91 3.56 11.24
N ASN A 631 23.54 4.18 10.10
CA ASN A 631 23.99 3.77 8.78
C ASN A 631 23.55 2.36 8.36
N GLU A 632 22.55 1.79 9.03
CA GLU A 632 21.88 0.56 8.63
C GLU A 632 20.42 0.86 8.26
N GLY A 633 19.84 0.04 7.38
CA GLY A 633 18.47 0.23 6.93
C GLY A 633 18.10 -0.70 5.79
N ASN A 634 17.40 -0.14 4.82
CA ASN A 634 16.98 -0.83 3.60
C ASN A 634 17.23 0.08 2.38
N VAL A 635 16.73 -0.29 1.21
CA VAL A 635 16.94 0.50 -0.02
C VAL A 635 16.31 1.90 0.06
N VAL A 636 15.25 2.07 0.84
CA VAL A 636 14.52 3.34 0.95
C VAL A 636 15.25 4.33 1.85
N GLY A 637 15.76 3.86 2.99
CA GLY A 637 16.41 4.72 3.97
C GLY A 637 17.13 3.96 5.08
N LYS A 638 17.72 4.73 5.99
CA LYS A 638 18.51 4.27 7.12
C LYS A 638 18.16 5.04 8.38
N ASP A 639 18.54 4.50 9.53
CA ASP A 639 18.45 5.22 10.80
C ASP A 639 19.42 6.42 10.86
N PHE A 640 18.94 7.52 11.41
CA PHE A 640 19.71 8.77 11.62
C PHE A 640 20.09 8.99 13.08
N GLY A 641 19.60 8.18 14.00
CA GLY A 641 19.77 8.33 15.44
C GLY A 641 18.45 8.27 16.19
N PRO A 642 18.45 8.68 17.47
CA PRO A 642 17.24 8.66 18.28
C PRO A 642 16.21 9.65 17.74
N SER A 643 14.93 9.35 17.93
CA SER A 643 13.83 10.26 17.63
C SER A 643 13.04 10.61 18.89
N ALA A 644 12.57 11.87 18.96
CA ALA A 644 11.73 12.33 20.05
C ALA A 644 10.32 11.72 19.98
N GLY A 645 9.70 11.47 21.13
CA GLY A 645 8.30 11.14 21.21
C GLY A 645 7.40 12.36 20.95
N PHE A 646 6.16 12.09 20.59
CA PHE A 646 5.18 13.14 20.33
C PHE A 646 3.76 12.71 20.65
N GLY A 647 2.87 13.71 20.83
CA GLY A 647 1.42 13.53 20.93
C GLY A 647 0.73 14.43 19.91
N VAL A 648 -0.22 13.89 19.16
CA VAL A 648 -0.98 14.60 18.13
C VAL A 648 -2.47 14.37 18.35
N LEU A 649 -3.23 15.47 18.47
CA LEU A 649 -4.68 15.45 18.64
C LEU A 649 -5.36 15.81 17.33
N ALA A 650 -6.35 15.02 16.94
CA ALA A 650 -7.26 15.28 15.84
C ALA A 650 -8.70 15.34 16.35
N LEU A 651 -9.52 16.23 15.79
CA LEU A 651 -10.94 16.40 16.12
C LEU A 651 -11.79 16.35 14.86
N HIS A 652 -12.99 15.81 14.96
CA HIS A 652 -13.93 15.75 13.86
C HIS A 652 -15.38 15.90 14.31
N ALA A 653 -16.24 16.26 13.37
CA ALA A 653 -17.68 16.18 13.49
C ALA A 653 -18.30 15.72 12.18
N GLN A 654 -19.46 15.09 12.26
CA GLN A 654 -20.16 14.51 11.12
C GLN A 654 -21.65 14.78 11.25
N TYR A 655 -22.31 15.00 10.12
CA TYR A 655 -23.74 15.18 10.01
C TYR A 655 -24.31 14.36 8.88
N ASN A 656 -25.24 13.47 9.17
CA ASN A 656 -26.02 12.73 8.20
C ASN A 656 -27.18 13.62 7.69
N VAL A 657 -26.98 14.26 6.53
CA VAL A 657 -27.98 15.15 5.91
C VAL A 657 -29.21 14.34 5.52
N SER A 658 -29.02 13.12 5.07
CA SER A 658 -30.05 12.12 4.76
C SER A 658 -29.49 10.72 5.03
N LYS A 659 -30.27 9.68 4.74
CA LYS A 659 -29.80 8.28 4.78
C LYS A 659 -28.69 8.01 3.74
N THR A 660 -28.59 8.82 2.70
CA THR A 660 -27.71 8.61 1.55
C THR A 660 -26.62 9.69 1.41
N VAL A 661 -26.66 10.78 2.18
CA VAL A 661 -25.70 11.90 2.10
C VAL A 661 -25.18 12.25 3.48
N GLN A 662 -23.87 12.36 3.61
CA GLN A 662 -23.15 12.66 4.83
C GLN A 662 -22.11 13.77 4.58
N ILE A 663 -21.99 14.68 5.52
CA ILE A 663 -20.95 15.71 5.58
C ILE A 663 -20.08 15.45 6.80
N SER A 664 -18.77 15.42 6.63
CA SER A 664 -17.80 15.31 7.73
C SER A 664 -16.81 16.45 7.64
N VAL A 665 -16.41 16.99 8.79
CA VAL A 665 -15.38 18.02 8.91
C VAL A 665 -14.40 17.61 9.99
N GLY A 666 -13.15 18.01 9.84
CA GLY A 666 -12.15 17.70 10.86
C GLY A 666 -10.92 18.57 10.80
N VAL A 667 -10.15 18.49 11.86
CA VAL A 667 -8.84 19.12 11.99
C VAL A 667 -7.88 18.10 12.56
N ASP A 668 -6.87 17.73 11.78
CA ASP A 668 -5.76 16.89 12.22
C ASP A 668 -4.64 17.78 12.77
N ASN A 669 -3.88 17.26 13.75
CA ASN A 669 -2.83 18.00 14.44
C ASN A 669 -3.33 19.37 14.95
N VAL A 670 -4.42 19.37 15.72
CA VAL A 670 -5.10 20.58 16.22
C VAL A 670 -4.15 21.56 16.93
N LEU A 671 -3.18 21.02 17.68
CA LEU A 671 -2.21 21.81 18.45
C LEU A 671 -1.03 22.30 17.60
N ASN A 672 -1.03 22.05 16.30
CA ASN A 672 0.05 22.41 15.37
C ASN A 672 1.42 21.93 15.84
N LYS A 673 1.51 20.71 16.38
CA LYS A 673 2.75 20.11 16.85
C LYS A 673 3.71 19.90 15.68
N ALA A 674 4.94 20.37 15.81
CA ALA A 674 6.04 20.02 14.92
C ALA A 674 6.59 18.64 15.35
N TYR A 675 6.54 17.64 14.46
CA TYR A 675 7.01 16.29 14.76
C TYR A 675 7.44 15.55 13.48
N THR A 676 8.18 14.48 13.67
CA THR A 676 8.58 13.55 12.62
C THR A 676 8.39 12.12 13.11
N GLU A 677 8.07 11.23 12.20
CA GLU A 677 8.09 9.78 12.46
C GLU A 677 9.53 9.28 12.48
N HIS A 678 9.82 8.26 13.31
CA HIS A 678 11.16 7.67 13.39
C HIS A 678 11.65 7.13 12.03
N LEU A 679 10.75 6.58 11.21
CA LEU A 679 11.08 5.97 9.95
C LEU A 679 11.17 6.95 8.77
N ASN A 680 10.84 8.23 8.95
CA ASN A 680 10.89 9.21 7.87
C ASN A 680 12.32 9.39 7.36
N LEU A 681 12.46 9.56 6.04
CA LEU A 681 13.76 9.84 5.44
C LEU A 681 14.34 11.18 5.91
N ALA A 682 15.64 11.31 5.86
CA ALA A 682 16.29 12.62 5.90
C ALA A 682 15.93 13.41 4.64
N GLY A 683 15.95 14.72 4.77
CA GLY A 683 15.80 15.63 3.64
C GLY A 683 16.95 15.54 2.63
N ASN A 684 16.80 16.25 1.54
CA ASN A 684 17.83 16.43 0.52
C ASN A 684 18.02 17.93 0.25
N ALA A 685 19.19 18.47 0.60
CA ALA A 685 19.47 19.90 0.46
C ALA A 685 19.37 20.37 -0.99
N GLY A 686 19.81 19.56 -1.95
CA GLY A 686 19.67 19.85 -3.39
C GLY A 686 18.22 19.85 -3.88
N PHE A 687 17.27 19.50 -3.01
CA PHE A 687 15.83 19.49 -3.30
C PHE A 687 15.03 20.39 -2.35
N GLY A 688 15.73 21.36 -1.72
CA GLY A 688 15.07 22.41 -0.93
C GLY A 688 14.62 21.96 0.46
N TYR A 689 15.18 20.86 1.00
CA TYR A 689 14.92 20.42 2.36
C TYR A 689 16.21 19.99 3.06
N PRO A 690 16.47 20.40 4.34
CA PRO A 690 17.76 20.15 4.99
C PRO A 690 18.13 18.65 5.06
N ALA A 691 19.33 18.31 4.61
CA ALA A 691 19.81 16.93 4.53
C ALA A 691 20.04 16.25 5.89
N ASN A 692 20.18 17.02 6.95
CA ASN A 692 20.38 16.55 8.33
C ASN A 692 19.10 16.55 9.18
N SER A 693 17.95 16.85 8.56
CA SER A 693 16.65 16.89 9.21
C SER A 693 15.75 15.79 8.63
N PRO A 694 15.14 14.92 9.44
CA PRO A 694 14.09 14.04 8.96
C PRO A 694 12.93 14.85 8.37
N VAL A 695 12.24 14.27 7.39
CA VAL A 695 11.05 14.90 6.80
C VAL A 695 9.98 15.04 7.87
N MET A 696 9.60 16.30 8.16
CA MET A 696 8.58 16.62 9.16
C MET A 696 7.20 16.28 8.65
N GLU A 697 6.32 15.88 9.55
CA GLU A 697 4.91 15.62 9.26
C GLU A 697 4.11 16.92 9.12
N PRO A 698 2.91 16.88 8.47
CA PRO A 698 2.08 18.07 8.32
C PRO A 698 1.73 18.74 9.65
N GLY A 699 1.74 20.08 9.67
CA GLY A 699 1.18 20.88 10.75
C GLY A 699 -0.34 20.73 10.83
N ARG A 700 -1.03 21.70 11.40
CA ARG A 700 -2.50 21.69 11.50
C ARG A 700 -3.13 21.62 10.11
N THR A 701 -4.01 20.62 9.92
CA THR A 701 -4.66 20.33 8.62
C THR A 701 -6.17 20.27 8.83
N ALA A 702 -6.91 21.21 8.25
CA ALA A 702 -8.37 21.19 8.25
C ALA A 702 -8.89 20.55 6.97
N TRP A 703 -10.02 19.87 7.04
CA TRP A 703 -10.63 19.21 5.90
C TRP A 703 -12.17 19.14 6.02
N VAL A 704 -12.83 19.02 4.88
CA VAL A 704 -14.24 18.70 4.73
C VAL A 704 -14.41 17.54 3.75
N ARG A 705 -15.30 16.63 4.05
CA ARG A 705 -15.69 15.53 3.18
C ARG A 705 -17.20 15.49 3.01
N VAL A 706 -17.65 15.31 1.78
CA VAL A 706 -19.04 14.97 1.44
C VAL A 706 -19.04 13.59 0.81
N SER A 707 -19.88 12.69 1.28
CA SER A 707 -20.06 11.37 0.70
C SER A 707 -21.53 11.09 0.42
N ALA A 708 -21.78 10.36 -0.65
CA ALA A 708 -23.11 9.96 -1.07
C ALA A 708 -23.13 8.48 -1.47
N LYS A 709 -24.24 7.79 -1.14
CA LYS A 709 -24.51 6.40 -1.50
C LYS A 709 -25.97 6.29 -1.94
N LEU A 710 -26.20 5.99 -3.23
CA LEU A 710 -27.53 5.95 -3.88
C LEU A 710 -27.79 4.59 -4.52
#